data_68c95c6d96d575f50679f8f9ba696e4c
#
_entry.id   68c95c6d96d575f50679f8f9ba696e4c
#
_cell.length_a   1.000
_cell.length_b   1.000
_cell.length_c   1.000
_cell.angle_alpha   90.00
_cell.angle_beta   90.00
_cell.angle_gamma   90.00
#
_symmetry.space_group_name_H-M   'P 1'
#
loop_
_entity.id
_entity.type
_entity.pdbx_description
1 polymer ?
#
loop_
_entity_poly.entity_id
_entity_poly.type
_entity_poly.pdbx_seq_one_letter_code
_entity_poly.pdbx_strand_id
1 'polypeptide(L)'
;MAGLLLLLLPLLALAEGRKSQVPLADPYILLDGDTYYAYGTNDANGIRCYTSDDLRTWKNEGLALHKDNTTETQWFWAPEVYHIGNRYIMYYSANEHLYAATSSSPKGPFVQVGSYQMGSILDKADEKCIDSHVFFDVKANGDSTAYIFFVRFNDGNCIWQAKLSDDYITPVAGTLRKCFAASQEWELKEGKVNEGPNVIKNGSRYYLTYSGNDYRCQDYAVGYAYTSNIASGTWTKYTSNPILRRWDDLVGTGHHSLFYDKEGILRIVFHAHNSTESVQTRLMYIGTMQFRGGNLVMLNDPIIRPTLSTSYPYEPELITKTWGFEQGGAVTVDLNNDGYQDIVAGGQSVVQDSATGETTTNSISYLALFGSSTHKWTKPATVPPFKVTETPSLVPCDINNDGWMDIIAFDQRCDDTEDTTEGIFLGKGNGTFQLAEVQLTFNSQLSSDLSPEHQRSARTFNFKAPCNAEVIDIDNDGRLDIILAGHQGETNYNVILHNQTVSGETLCFSVEPYDTEFLLREAIIKPADFNNDGLQDFAISATVDGRDDQLRFTDIFLNDPDKHGHFIRLGLGEKGANLKRKSNGTLQVADFNNDGWMDIVLTGLGEASSGESSARQRIYTNKKTDVPSFSVTSCEFQSDVYTLASSASNSSGVIDWNGDGLYDVLIGGTKSNAYGGTLYLCDKRGRLMRDVAIPGALGACIIFPDYNGDGRKDFVLIGETKDKNYLTTDQYGDNVILCYNLFPTPARPDAPLAPTASIQDGVVTLSWQAPETAKAGFTYEIYIKDKAGNLLNSTPAIVGGTRDGVRKANLLGRVGCRTEWTFYPTKPDTYTWGVQTVDAAYSGSVFTEGPQFTYSEEDYATGLTSIQDSKPKTTNEIYNLSGQRLLKAQRGVNIINRQKILK
;
A
#
# COMPACT_ATOMS: atom_id res chain seq x y z
N MET A 1 -23.91 42.85 27.59
CA MET A 1 -23.50 42.26 26.32
C MET A 1 -22.00 42.01 26.39
N ALA A 2 -21.61 40.84 26.77
CA ALA A 2 -20.21 40.42 26.76
C ALA A 2 -20.14 39.21 25.85
N GLY A 3 -19.55 39.40 24.68
CA GLY A 3 -19.37 38.38 23.70
C GLY A 3 -18.22 37.45 24.12
N LEU A 4 -18.56 36.23 24.34
CA LEU A 4 -17.62 35.14 24.60
C LEU A 4 -16.95 34.76 23.26
N LEU A 5 -15.71 35.19 23.05
CA LEU A 5 -14.86 34.75 21.96
C LEU A 5 -14.26 33.41 22.39
N LEU A 6 -14.89 32.30 21.99
CA LEU A 6 -14.25 30.97 22.06
C LEU A 6 -13.20 30.92 20.97
N LEU A 7 -11.94 31.03 21.35
CA LEU A 7 -10.80 30.61 20.55
C LEU A 7 -10.88 29.09 20.38
N LEU A 8 -11.22 28.64 19.18
CA LEU A 8 -10.94 27.30 18.72
C LEU A 8 -9.42 27.19 18.57
N LEU A 9 -8.77 26.67 19.60
CA LEU A 9 -7.45 26.04 19.44
C LEU A 9 -7.69 24.76 18.66
N PRO A 10 -6.97 24.51 17.55
CA PRO A 10 -6.94 23.18 16.98
C PRO A 10 -6.33 22.28 18.05
N LEU A 11 -7.05 21.25 18.46
CA LEU A 11 -6.45 20.10 19.12
C LEU A 11 -5.52 19.46 18.06
N LEU A 12 -4.25 19.87 18.08
CA LEU A 12 -3.18 19.02 17.63
C LEU A 12 -3.23 17.79 18.53
N ALA A 13 -3.83 16.72 18.06
CA ALA A 13 -3.65 15.42 18.67
C ALA A 13 -2.14 15.19 18.68
N LEU A 14 -1.60 15.13 19.85
CA LEU A 14 -0.22 14.80 20.12
C LEU A 14 0.01 13.40 19.49
N ALA A 15 0.76 13.36 18.41
CA ALA A 15 1.37 12.14 17.95
C ALA A 15 2.45 11.78 18.98
N GLU A 16 2.02 11.30 20.14
CA GLU A 16 2.93 10.80 21.17
C GLU A 16 3.54 9.49 20.65
N GLY A 17 4.86 9.50 20.46
CA GLY A 17 5.68 8.31 20.52
C GLY A 17 6.25 7.76 19.23
N ARG A 18 6.05 8.36 18.05
CA ARG A 18 6.72 7.87 16.84
C ARG A 18 8.22 8.17 16.89
N LYS A 19 9.06 7.13 16.75
CA LYS A 19 10.51 7.28 16.61
C LYS A 19 10.86 7.80 15.21
N SER A 20 11.97 8.55 15.10
CA SER A 20 12.60 8.78 13.79
C SER A 20 12.98 7.45 13.14
N GLN A 21 12.93 7.39 11.82
CA GLN A 21 13.36 6.24 11.03
C GLN A 21 14.74 6.43 10.40
N VAL A 22 15.32 7.64 10.49
CA VAL A 22 16.62 7.94 9.89
C VAL A 22 17.74 7.58 10.85
N PRO A 23 18.51 6.49 10.59
CA PRO A 23 19.52 5.98 11.50
C PRO A 23 20.83 6.75 11.32
N LEU A 24 20.83 8.03 11.67
CA LEU A 24 22.02 8.86 11.67
C LEU A 24 22.36 9.30 13.09
N ALA A 25 23.55 8.91 13.57
CA ALA A 25 24.20 9.57 14.68
C ALA A 25 25.04 10.74 14.15
N ASP A 26 25.38 11.68 15.03
CA ASP A 26 26.25 12.81 14.75
C ASP A 26 25.80 13.55 13.45
N PRO A 27 24.52 13.95 13.34
CA PRO A 27 23.94 14.37 12.08
C PRO A 27 24.32 15.80 11.71
N TYR A 28 24.60 16.01 10.43
CA TYR A 28 24.80 17.31 9.80
C TYR A 28 23.84 17.48 8.61
N ILE A 29 23.25 18.67 8.47
CA ILE A 29 22.36 19.00 7.34
C ILE A 29 22.94 20.15 6.54
N LEU A 30 23.13 19.95 5.24
CA LEU A 30 23.40 20.95 4.23
C LEU A 30 22.11 21.27 3.47
N LEU A 31 21.73 22.54 3.38
CA LEU A 31 20.74 23.02 2.41
C LEU A 31 21.49 23.54 1.18
N ASP A 32 21.26 22.93 0.02
CA ASP A 32 21.86 23.35 -1.25
C ASP A 32 20.77 23.41 -2.34
N GLY A 33 20.52 24.61 -2.86
CA GLY A 33 19.31 24.88 -3.65
C GLY A 33 18.05 24.66 -2.83
N ASP A 34 17.16 23.82 -3.36
CA ASP A 34 15.89 23.45 -2.72
C ASP A 34 15.91 22.07 -2.04
N THR A 35 17.09 21.46 -1.87
CA THR A 35 17.22 20.12 -1.30
C THR A 35 18.09 20.13 -0.05
N TYR A 36 17.63 19.44 0.99
CA TYR A 36 18.41 19.17 2.20
C TYR A 36 19.19 17.87 2.01
N TYR A 37 20.46 17.88 2.42
CA TYR A 37 21.35 16.72 2.42
C TYR A 37 21.78 16.44 3.85
N ALA A 38 21.47 15.25 4.38
CA ALA A 38 21.88 14.84 5.72
C ALA A 38 22.99 13.79 5.65
N TYR A 39 23.99 13.96 6.47
CA TYR A 39 25.12 13.04 6.63
C TYR A 39 25.29 12.71 8.11
N GLY A 40 25.90 11.57 8.42
CA GLY A 40 26.18 11.21 9.81
C GLY A 40 26.91 9.89 9.96
N THR A 41 27.13 9.51 11.20
CA THR A 41 27.74 8.24 11.61
C THR A 41 26.69 7.12 11.52
N ASN A 42 27.04 5.91 11.25
CA ASN A 42 26.38 4.61 11.44
C ASN A 42 26.61 3.62 10.29
N ASP A 43 27.61 3.83 9.45
CA ASP A 43 27.98 2.82 8.45
C ASP A 43 29.45 2.41 8.61
N ALA A 44 29.72 1.11 8.64
CA ALA A 44 31.06 0.56 8.74
C ALA A 44 31.91 0.77 7.47
N ASN A 45 31.27 1.03 6.33
CA ASN A 45 31.93 1.17 5.04
C ASN A 45 32.13 2.63 4.58
N GLY A 46 31.72 3.61 5.40
CA GLY A 46 31.87 5.01 5.03
C GLY A 46 30.77 5.92 5.59
N ILE A 47 30.41 6.97 4.85
CA ILE A 47 29.45 8.00 5.27
C ILE A 47 28.27 8.01 4.32
N ARG A 48 27.07 7.78 4.85
CA ARG A 48 25.81 7.85 4.08
C ARG A 48 25.34 9.27 3.85
N CYS A 49 24.62 9.45 2.73
CA CYS A 49 23.85 10.64 2.43
C CYS A 49 22.37 10.31 2.36
N TYR A 50 21.58 11.20 2.92
CA TYR A 50 20.11 11.20 2.77
C TYR A 50 19.69 12.55 2.21
N THR A 51 18.60 12.59 1.41
CA THR A 51 18.04 13.82 0.86
C THR A 51 16.60 14.03 1.29
N SER A 52 16.18 15.28 1.41
CA SER A 52 14.81 15.66 1.74
C SER A 52 14.47 17.01 1.13
N ASP A 53 13.20 17.22 0.80
CA ASP A 53 12.69 18.53 0.36
C ASP A 53 11.90 19.24 1.47
N ASP A 54 11.53 18.53 2.56
CA ASP A 54 10.61 18.99 3.59
C ASP A 54 11.10 18.81 5.05
N LEU A 55 12.31 18.28 5.26
CA LEU A 55 12.89 17.87 6.55
C LEU A 55 12.19 16.70 7.25
N ARG A 56 11.05 16.24 6.73
CA ARG A 56 10.23 15.18 7.34
C ARG A 56 10.50 13.83 6.71
N THR A 57 10.55 13.81 5.37
CA THR A 57 10.72 12.59 4.58
C THR A 57 12.11 12.57 3.95
N TRP A 58 12.90 11.55 4.24
CA TRP A 58 14.30 11.44 3.84
C TRP A 58 14.55 10.22 2.97
N LYS A 59 15.15 10.42 1.81
CA LYS A 59 15.54 9.36 0.88
C LYS A 59 16.99 8.96 1.13
N ASN A 60 17.28 7.66 1.23
CA ASN A 60 18.64 7.14 1.34
C ASN A 60 19.29 7.11 -0.05
N GLU A 61 20.32 7.93 -0.25
CA GLU A 61 21.08 8.02 -1.51
C GLU A 61 22.32 7.09 -1.55
N GLY A 62 22.56 6.31 -0.50
CA GLY A 62 23.72 5.43 -0.39
C GLY A 62 24.92 6.08 0.30
N LEU A 63 26.12 5.57 0.02
CA LEU A 63 27.38 6.11 0.59
C LEU A 63 27.87 7.28 -0.24
N ALA A 64 27.89 8.48 0.36
CA ALA A 64 28.53 9.66 -0.23
C ALA A 64 30.07 9.53 -0.21
N LEU A 65 30.63 8.96 0.87
CA LEU A 65 32.03 8.59 0.98
C LEU A 65 32.12 7.08 1.25
N HIS A 66 32.79 6.34 0.37
CA HIS A 66 33.09 4.93 0.58
C HIS A 66 34.54 4.78 1.07
N LYS A 67 34.80 3.83 1.96
CA LYS A 67 36.14 3.55 2.52
C LYS A 67 37.23 3.33 1.45
N ASP A 68 36.85 2.79 0.29
CA ASP A 68 37.81 2.58 -0.82
C ASP A 68 38.29 3.91 -1.45
N ASN A 69 37.65 5.01 -1.15
CA ASN A 69 38.02 6.37 -1.56
C ASN A 69 38.83 7.11 -0.48
N THR A 70 39.30 6.41 0.56
CA THR A 70 40.02 6.97 1.70
C THR A 70 41.23 6.10 2.03
N THR A 71 42.14 6.62 2.88
CA THR A 71 43.29 5.85 3.41
C THR A 71 42.90 5.02 4.64
N GLU A 72 41.76 5.29 5.25
CA GLU A 72 41.25 4.63 6.44
C GLU A 72 40.16 3.62 6.09
N THR A 73 39.99 2.62 6.97
CA THR A 73 39.06 1.52 6.69
C THR A 73 37.99 1.34 7.75
N GLN A 74 37.99 2.19 8.82
CA GLN A 74 37.10 2.03 9.96
C GLN A 74 36.78 3.36 10.64
N TRP A 75 35.66 3.36 11.41
CA TRP A 75 35.27 4.44 12.31
C TRP A 75 35.07 5.77 11.62
N PHE A 76 34.25 5.77 10.58
CA PHE A 76 33.84 6.99 9.87
C PHE A 76 32.76 7.72 10.67
N TRP A 77 33.11 8.89 11.23
CA TRP A 77 32.28 9.62 12.19
C TRP A 77 32.15 11.10 11.87
N ALA A 78 31.04 11.70 12.37
CA ALA A 78 30.78 13.13 12.47
C ALA A 78 31.17 13.93 11.22
N PRO A 79 30.59 13.63 10.05
CA PRO A 79 30.88 14.37 8.82
C PRO A 79 30.17 15.73 8.81
N GLU A 80 30.81 16.72 8.20
CA GLU A 80 30.19 17.98 7.78
C GLU A 80 30.56 18.30 6.32
N VAL A 81 29.59 18.80 5.55
CA VAL A 81 29.77 19.06 4.11
C VAL A 81 29.46 20.52 3.79
N TYR A 82 30.35 21.17 3.03
CA TYR A 82 30.22 22.56 2.63
C TYR A 82 30.32 22.71 1.11
N HIS A 83 29.43 23.53 0.53
CA HIS A 83 29.52 23.93 -0.87
C HIS A 83 30.44 25.14 -1.01
N ILE A 84 31.60 25.00 -1.64
CA ILE A 84 32.61 26.03 -1.76
C ILE A 84 33.01 26.19 -3.24
N GLY A 85 32.56 27.28 -3.84
CA GLY A 85 32.77 27.54 -5.26
C GLY A 85 32.06 26.52 -6.14
N ASN A 86 32.81 25.68 -6.83
CA ASN A 86 32.26 24.64 -7.73
C ASN A 86 32.47 23.22 -7.19
N ARG A 87 32.76 23.06 -5.91
CA ARG A 87 33.01 21.78 -5.27
C ARG A 87 32.41 21.71 -3.88
N TYR A 88 32.21 20.48 -3.42
CA TYR A 88 31.84 20.16 -2.05
C TYR A 88 33.04 19.63 -1.31
N ILE A 89 33.23 20.10 -0.09
CA ILE A 89 34.28 19.59 0.83
C ILE A 89 33.57 18.95 2.00
N MET A 90 33.89 17.67 2.25
CA MET A 90 33.50 16.93 3.44
C MET A 90 34.66 16.87 4.42
N TYR A 91 34.44 17.31 5.65
CA TYR A 91 35.36 17.07 6.77
C TYR A 91 34.75 15.93 7.59
N TYR A 92 35.59 14.99 8.01
CA TYR A 92 35.13 13.81 8.73
C TYR A 92 36.23 13.25 9.62
N SER A 93 35.81 12.41 10.59
CA SER A 93 36.74 11.63 11.40
C SER A 93 36.81 10.19 10.86
N ALA A 94 38.00 9.62 10.77
CA ALA A 94 38.19 8.20 10.52
C ALA A 94 39.36 7.67 11.34
N ASN A 95 39.21 6.51 11.94
CA ASN A 95 40.25 5.93 12.84
C ASN A 95 40.78 6.92 13.89
N GLU A 96 39.88 7.77 14.45
CA GLU A 96 40.15 8.84 15.40
C GLU A 96 41.13 9.94 14.88
N HIS A 97 41.14 10.22 13.58
CA HIS A 97 41.88 11.29 12.96
C HIS A 97 40.98 12.09 12.00
N LEU A 98 41.32 13.38 11.78
CA LEU A 98 40.55 14.27 10.90
C LEU A 98 41.06 14.22 9.47
N TYR A 99 40.13 14.16 8.55
CA TYR A 99 40.36 14.13 7.11
C TYR A 99 39.42 15.10 6.38
N ALA A 100 39.80 15.41 5.14
CA ALA A 100 38.93 16.09 4.19
C ALA A 100 38.82 15.28 2.90
N ALA A 101 37.64 15.32 2.29
CA ALA A 101 37.37 14.73 0.98
C ALA A 101 36.62 15.74 0.11
N THR A 102 36.72 15.62 -1.22
CA THR A 102 36.03 16.52 -2.15
C THR A 102 35.18 15.74 -3.16
N SER A 103 34.13 16.41 -3.63
CA SER A 103 33.23 15.91 -4.71
C SER A 103 32.71 17.09 -5.53
N SER A 104 32.25 16.81 -6.76
CA SER A 104 31.49 17.76 -7.58
C SER A 104 29.98 17.68 -7.30
N SER A 105 29.54 16.77 -6.44
CA SER A 105 28.13 16.54 -6.08
C SER A 105 27.99 16.40 -4.56
N PRO A 106 26.93 16.94 -3.95
CA PRO A 106 26.67 16.73 -2.53
C PRO A 106 26.36 15.28 -2.17
N LYS A 107 25.90 14.47 -3.13
CA LYS A 107 25.69 13.03 -2.95
C LYS A 107 26.97 12.19 -3.05
N GLY A 108 28.09 12.81 -3.41
CA GLY A 108 29.35 12.12 -3.69
C GLY A 108 29.44 11.62 -5.15
N PRO A 109 30.36 10.70 -5.47
CA PRO A 109 31.33 10.14 -4.52
C PRO A 109 32.35 11.17 -4.05
N PHE A 110 32.58 11.23 -2.75
CA PHE A 110 33.68 11.98 -2.18
C PHE A 110 34.96 11.16 -2.24
N VAL A 111 36.09 11.86 -2.50
CA VAL A 111 37.42 11.24 -2.53
C VAL A 111 38.33 12.06 -1.59
N GLN A 112 39.04 11.36 -0.71
CA GLN A 112 39.94 11.96 0.24
C GLN A 112 41.01 12.82 -0.46
N VAL A 113 41.28 14.00 0.08
CA VAL A 113 42.30 14.91 -0.46
C VAL A 113 43.66 14.50 0.11
N GLY A 114 44.42 13.78 -0.68
CA GLY A 114 45.77 13.32 -0.28
C GLY A 114 45.71 12.28 0.87
N SER A 115 46.87 11.93 1.40
CA SER A 115 47.03 11.13 2.62
C SER A 115 47.04 11.98 3.89
N TYR A 116 46.41 13.16 3.85
CA TYR A 116 46.56 14.20 4.80
C TYR A 116 45.76 13.97 6.07
N GLN A 117 46.46 13.74 7.17
CA GLN A 117 45.93 13.90 8.51
C GLN A 117 46.00 15.38 8.87
N MET A 118 44.92 16.04 9.26
CA MET A 118 44.91 17.43 9.72
C MET A 118 45.75 17.61 11.00
N GLY A 119 46.39 16.56 11.45
CA GLY A 119 47.24 16.52 12.62
C GLY A 119 48.64 17.13 12.47
N SER A 120 49.05 17.64 11.31
CA SER A 120 50.37 18.25 11.13
C SER A 120 50.59 19.53 11.93
N ILE A 121 49.54 20.13 12.50
CA ILE A 121 49.64 21.25 13.44
C ILE A 121 49.47 20.84 14.91
N LEU A 122 49.20 19.58 15.16
CA LEU A 122 49.16 19.05 16.53
C LEU A 122 50.60 18.87 17.04
N ASP A 123 50.77 19.00 18.34
CA ASP A 123 52.07 18.91 18.98
C ASP A 123 52.76 17.56 18.83
N LYS A 124 52.00 16.53 18.39
CA LYS A 124 52.46 15.16 18.15
C LYS A 124 51.91 14.62 16.83
N ALA A 125 52.77 13.96 16.05
CA ALA A 125 52.43 13.47 14.70
C ALA A 125 51.27 12.47 14.62
N ASP A 126 50.93 11.78 15.71
CA ASP A 126 49.85 10.79 15.79
C ASP A 126 48.77 11.13 16.83
N GLU A 127 48.59 12.43 17.09
CA GLU A 127 47.58 12.80 18.07
C GLU A 127 46.16 12.59 17.53
N LYS A 128 45.39 11.81 18.27
CA LYS A 128 43.99 11.53 17.96
C LYS A 128 43.11 12.75 18.15
N CYS A 129 42.24 12.99 17.19
CA CYS A 129 41.22 14.06 17.21
C CYS A 129 40.03 13.68 16.38
N ILE A 130 38.85 14.20 16.77
CA ILE A 130 37.56 13.90 16.15
C ILE A 130 36.69 15.14 16.03
N ASP A 131 35.52 14.99 15.39
CA ASP A 131 34.40 15.93 15.37
C ASP A 131 34.78 17.32 14.85
N SER A 132 35.14 17.38 13.58
CA SER A 132 35.51 18.66 12.96
C SER A 132 34.27 19.47 12.55
N HIS A 133 34.31 20.77 12.84
CA HIS A 133 33.37 21.77 12.37
C HIS A 133 34.14 22.96 11.73
N VAL A 134 33.69 23.43 10.56
CA VAL A 134 34.31 24.59 9.91
C VAL A 134 33.34 25.78 9.89
N PHE A 135 33.80 26.90 10.41
CA PHE A 135 33.03 28.14 10.43
C PHE A 135 33.70 29.22 9.55
N PHE A 136 32.92 29.80 8.64
CA PHE A 136 33.35 30.90 7.76
C PHE A 136 32.93 32.25 8.35
N ASP A 137 33.85 32.99 8.90
CA ASP A 137 33.60 34.34 9.40
C ASP A 137 33.64 35.36 8.24
N VAL A 138 32.48 35.61 7.66
CA VAL A 138 32.33 36.59 6.56
C VAL A 138 32.22 37.99 7.14
N LYS A 139 33.10 38.91 6.69
CA LYS A 139 33.11 40.32 7.05
C LYS A 139 32.20 41.13 6.13
N ALA A 140 31.85 42.34 6.56
CA ALA A 140 30.99 43.23 5.79
C ALA A 140 31.57 43.64 4.41
N ASN A 141 32.89 43.55 4.21
CA ASN A 141 33.57 43.81 2.94
C ASN A 141 33.63 42.57 2.02
N GLY A 142 33.06 41.47 2.42
CA GLY A 142 33.06 40.21 1.67
C GLY A 142 34.27 39.30 1.96
N ASP A 143 35.31 39.75 2.66
CA ASP A 143 36.40 38.87 3.06
C ASP A 143 35.89 37.80 4.02
N SER A 144 36.35 36.56 3.85
CA SER A 144 36.06 35.47 4.77
C SER A 144 37.32 34.88 5.40
N THR A 145 37.19 34.45 6.64
CA THR A 145 38.22 33.70 7.34
C THR A 145 37.62 32.40 7.86
N ALA A 146 38.21 31.28 7.44
CA ALA A 146 37.75 29.97 7.90
C ALA A 146 38.47 29.56 9.18
N TYR A 147 37.67 29.02 10.12
CA TYR A 147 38.16 28.44 11.37
C TYR A 147 37.67 27.01 11.46
N ILE A 148 38.59 26.08 11.81
CA ILE A 148 38.20 24.71 12.16
C ILE A 148 38.14 24.56 13.66
N PHE A 149 37.08 23.92 14.15
CA PHE A 149 36.90 23.50 15.53
C PHE A 149 36.91 21.98 15.57
N PHE A 150 37.48 21.39 16.60
CA PHE A 150 37.57 19.93 16.71
C PHE A 150 37.88 19.49 18.15
N VAL A 151 37.76 18.19 18.41
CA VAL A 151 37.98 17.58 19.72
C VAL A 151 39.38 16.96 19.81
N ARG A 152 40.10 17.24 20.93
CA ARG A 152 41.31 16.54 21.34
C ARG A 152 41.08 15.81 22.66
N PHE A 153 41.83 14.69 22.88
CA PHE A 153 41.74 13.87 24.07
C PHE A 153 42.78 14.17 25.14
N ASN A 154 43.14 15.42 25.33
CA ASN A 154 44.26 15.83 26.20
C ASN A 154 43.83 16.40 27.57
N ASP A 155 42.55 16.53 27.86
CA ASP A 155 41.96 16.86 29.14
C ASP A 155 40.49 16.34 29.21
N GLY A 156 40.34 15.03 29.04
CA GLY A 156 39.08 14.47 28.53
C GLY A 156 38.88 14.89 27.07
N ASN A 157 37.66 14.79 26.57
CA ASN A 157 37.29 15.38 25.28
C ASN A 157 37.18 16.89 25.46
N CYS A 158 38.01 17.68 24.79
CA CYS A 158 37.98 19.11 24.90
C CYS A 158 38.06 19.78 23.51
N ILE A 159 37.42 20.94 23.36
CA ILE A 159 37.30 21.63 22.09
C ILE A 159 38.47 22.55 21.86
N TRP A 160 39.05 22.47 20.66
CA TRP A 160 40.15 23.29 20.15
C TRP A 160 39.70 23.95 18.86
N GLN A 161 40.39 25.02 18.46
CA GLN A 161 40.22 25.72 17.19
C GLN A 161 41.55 26.04 16.54
N ALA A 162 41.55 26.15 15.21
CA ALA A 162 42.64 26.73 14.43
C ALA A 162 42.08 27.51 13.24
N LYS A 163 42.89 28.42 12.66
CA LYS A 163 42.56 29.06 11.39
C LYS A 163 42.92 28.11 10.24
N LEU A 164 42.08 28.05 9.20
CA LEU A 164 42.38 27.39 7.94
C LEU A 164 43.00 28.38 6.94
N SER A 165 43.84 27.86 6.06
CA SER A 165 44.37 28.60 4.91
C SER A 165 43.31 28.73 3.81
N ASP A 166 43.66 29.41 2.72
CA ASP A 166 42.74 29.71 1.61
C ASP A 166 42.32 28.47 0.79
N ASP A 167 42.96 27.34 1.01
CA ASP A 167 42.54 26.04 0.48
C ASP A 167 41.36 25.43 1.26
N TYR A 168 41.02 25.97 2.43
CA TYR A 168 40.04 25.54 3.41
C TYR A 168 40.32 24.15 4.03
N ILE A 169 41.48 23.57 3.82
CA ILE A 169 41.87 22.25 4.28
C ILE A 169 43.05 22.31 5.24
N THR A 170 44.05 23.15 4.92
CA THR A 170 45.30 23.21 5.65
C THR A 170 45.19 24.15 6.84
N PRO A 171 45.40 23.70 8.10
CA PRO A 171 45.44 24.58 9.25
C PRO A 171 46.69 25.49 9.25
N VAL A 172 46.51 26.74 9.64
CA VAL A 172 47.58 27.74 9.69
C VAL A 172 48.40 27.55 10.96
N ALA A 173 49.71 27.32 10.81
CA ALA A 173 50.64 27.15 11.92
C ALA A 173 50.61 28.30 12.93
N GLY A 174 50.70 28.01 14.22
CA GLY A 174 50.67 28.97 15.30
C GLY A 174 49.28 29.54 15.66
N THR A 175 48.21 29.08 14.98
CA THR A 175 46.82 29.51 15.28
C THR A 175 46.04 28.56 16.16
N LEU A 176 46.59 27.42 16.53
CA LEU A 176 45.97 26.44 17.40
C LEU A 176 45.70 27.01 18.81
N ARG A 177 44.46 26.92 19.27
CA ARG A 177 43.99 27.44 20.56
C ARG A 177 43.00 26.44 21.20
N LYS A 178 43.16 26.21 22.51
CA LYS A 178 42.15 25.50 23.32
C LYS A 178 40.99 26.44 23.57
N CYS A 179 39.76 26.02 23.22
CA CYS A 179 38.54 26.76 23.55
C CYS A 179 38.13 26.54 25.02
N PHE A 180 37.86 25.31 25.37
CA PHE A 180 37.51 24.88 26.73
C PHE A 180 37.49 23.34 26.87
N ALA A 181 37.42 22.90 28.14
CA ALA A 181 37.13 21.52 28.53
C ALA A 181 35.90 21.45 29.42
N ALA A 182 35.43 20.24 29.73
CA ALA A 182 34.31 20.02 30.64
C ALA A 182 34.55 20.63 32.01
N SER A 183 33.64 21.47 32.47
CA SER A 183 33.76 22.24 33.72
C SER A 183 32.46 22.51 34.44
N GLN A 184 31.29 22.37 33.78
CA GLN A 184 29.97 22.49 34.38
C GLN A 184 29.48 21.11 34.88
N GLU A 185 28.68 21.08 35.90
CA GLU A 185 28.24 19.84 36.56
C GLU A 185 27.55 18.85 35.58
N TRP A 186 26.74 19.38 34.68
CA TRP A 186 26.02 18.55 33.68
C TRP A 186 26.96 17.86 32.68
N GLU A 187 28.18 18.36 32.48
CA GLU A 187 29.18 17.82 31.57
C GLU A 187 30.05 16.69 32.17
N LEU A 188 29.88 16.43 33.46
CA LEU A 188 30.80 15.62 34.26
C LEU A 188 30.15 14.38 34.89
N LYS A 189 28.94 14.00 34.42
CA LYS A 189 28.20 12.91 35.05
C LYS A 189 28.84 11.53 34.82
N GLU A 190 29.16 11.23 33.56
CA GLU A 190 29.73 9.94 33.16
C GLU A 190 31.05 10.08 32.38
N GLY A 191 31.73 11.21 32.51
CA GLY A 191 33.00 11.48 31.84
C GLY A 191 33.24 12.98 31.66
N LYS A 192 34.53 13.33 31.43
CA LYS A 192 34.89 14.69 31.02
C LYS A 192 34.80 14.82 29.50
N VAL A 193 33.62 15.17 29.00
CA VAL A 193 33.36 15.20 27.57
C VAL A 193 32.77 16.56 27.17
N ASN A 194 33.45 17.26 26.24
CA ASN A 194 32.89 18.29 25.39
C ASN A 194 33.25 17.95 23.94
N GLU A 195 32.23 17.66 23.10
CA GLU A 195 32.39 17.20 21.72
C GLU A 195 31.35 17.78 20.79
N GLY A 196 31.40 17.45 19.48
CA GLY A 196 30.44 17.91 18.48
C GLY A 196 30.33 19.44 18.43
N PRO A 197 31.43 20.19 18.23
CA PRO A 197 31.38 21.66 18.15
C PRO A 197 30.60 22.12 16.93
N ASN A 198 29.79 23.18 17.06
CA ASN A 198 29.16 23.86 15.94
C ASN A 198 29.04 25.37 16.25
N VAL A 199 29.41 26.25 15.30
CA VAL A 199 29.46 27.68 15.51
C VAL A 199 28.43 28.44 14.68
N ILE A 200 27.70 29.34 15.33
CA ILE A 200 26.80 30.28 14.66
C ILE A 200 27.06 31.70 15.13
N LYS A 201 26.87 32.67 14.23
CA LYS A 201 27.04 34.09 14.52
C LYS A 201 25.70 34.81 14.57
N ASN A 202 25.47 35.63 15.60
CA ASN A 202 24.34 36.53 15.67
C ASN A 202 24.81 37.93 16.08
N GLY A 203 24.69 38.87 15.15
CA GLY A 203 25.25 40.21 15.29
C GLY A 203 26.78 40.19 15.47
N SER A 204 27.29 40.74 16.56
CA SER A 204 28.71 40.77 16.90
C SER A 204 29.18 39.60 17.78
N ARG A 205 28.29 38.66 18.11
CA ARG A 205 28.59 37.57 19.02
C ARG A 205 28.61 36.23 18.26
N TYR A 206 29.60 35.41 18.59
CA TYR A 206 29.73 34.03 18.12
C TYR A 206 29.24 33.08 19.24
N TYR A 207 28.52 32.06 18.89
CA TYR A 207 28.02 31.03 19.78
C TYR A 207 28.59 29.69 19.31
N LEU A 208 29.38 29.05 20.16
CA LEU A 208 29.94 27.72 19.96
C LEU A 208 29.09 26.75 20.76
N THR A 209 28.19 26.05 20.08
CA THR A 209 27.39 24.96 20.67
C THR A 209 28.22 23.68 20.71
N TYR A 210 27.96 22.82 21.68
CA TYR A 210 28.72 21.61 21.90
C TYR A 210 27.90 20.62 22.72
N SER A 211 28.27 19.32 22.68
CA SER A 211 27.67 18.30 23.50
C SER A 211 28.54 17.99 24.69
N GLY A 212 27.90 17.66 25.79
CA GLY A 212 28.60 17.33 27.05
C GLY A 212 28.08 16.00 27.62
N ASN A 213 28.96 15.36 28.39
CA ASN A 213 28.78 14.03 28.92
C ASN A 213 29.12 12.92 27.91
N ASP A 214 29.09 11.65 28.29
CA ASP A 214 29.31 10.51 27.39
C ASP A 214 28.04 10.25 26.55
N TYR A 215 28.18 10.04 25.25
CA TYR A 215 27.04 9.80 24.33
C TYR A 215 26.20 8.59 24.69
N ARG A 216 26.74 7.67 25.50
CA ARG A 216 26.01 6.50 26.04
C ARG A 216 25.11 6.86 27.21
N CYS A 217 25.30 8.04 27.80
CA CYS A 217 24.49 8.50 28.91
C CYS A 217 23.15 9.06 28.43
N GLN A 218 22.06 8.71 29.08
CA GLN A 218 20.75 9.31 28.80
C GLN A 218 20.71 10.84 29.04
N ASP A 219 21.65 11.37 29.81
CA ASP A 219 21.80 12.80 30.08
C ASP A 219 22.80 13.50 29.15
N TYR A 220 23.21 12.83 28.05
CA TYR A 220 23.94 13.49 26.97
C TYR A 220 23.15 14.68 26.47
N ALA A 221 23.74 15.85 26.37
CA ALA A 221 23.03 17.10 26.22
C ALA A 221 23.84 18.14 25.46
N VAL A 222 23.15 19.19 24.94
CA VAL A 222 23.75 20.29 24.20
C VAL A 222 23.80 21.56 25.08
N GLY A 223 24.95 22.20 25.12
CA GLY A 223 25.16 23.54 25.69
C GLY A 223 25.83 24.48 24.70
N TYR A 224 26.09 25.72 25.11
CA TYR A 224 26.92 26.61 24.30
C TYR A 224 27.85 27.50 25.15
N ALA A 225 28.93 27.94 24.50
CA ALA A 225 29.78 29.02 24.95
C ALA A 225 29.75 30.18 23.94
N TYR A 226 30.11 31.36 24.33
CA TYR A 226 30.07 32.50 23.43
C TYR A 226 31.34 33.38 23.55
N THR A 227 31.63 34.13 22.48
CA THR A 227 32.70 35.15 22.42
C THR A 227 32.29 36.29 21.48
N SER A 228 32.91 37.45 21.64
CA SER A 228 32.84 38.52 20.65
C SER A 228 34.10 38.57 19.75
N ASN A 229 35.09 37.70 20.01
CA ASN A 229 36.33 37.63 19.24
C ASN A 229 36.70 36.16 19.01
N ILE A 230 36.32 35.63 17.88
CA ILE A 230 36.53 34.20 17.52
C ILE A 230 38.04 33.91 17.40
N ALA A 231 38.87 34.87 16.97
CA ALA A 231 40.32 34.67 16.78
C ALA A 231 41.08 34.49 18.10
N SER A 232 40.56 34.97 19.22
CA SER A 232 41.21 34.86 20.54
C SER A 232 41.23 33.44 21.09
N GLY A 233 40.27 32.62 20.70
CA GLY A 233 40.05 31.29 21.29
C GLY A 233 39.52 31.32 22.72
N THR A 234 39.12 32.51 23.24
CA THR A 234 38.57 32.66 24.59
C THR A 234 37.04 32.62 24.52
N TRP A 235 36.44 31.59 25.15
CA TRP A 235 35.03 31.35 25.14
C TRP A 235 34.46 31.32 26.58
N THR A 236 33.29 31.90 26.76
CA THR A 236 32.55 31.88 28.03
C THR A 236 31.36 30.96 27.93
N LYS A 237 31.32 29.91 28.75
CA LYS A 237 30.15 29.00 28.79
C LYS A 237 28.93 29.71 29.35
N TYR A 238 27.79 29.45 28.74
CA TYR A 238 26.50 29.95 29.18
C TYR A 238 26.16 29.34 30.56
N THR A 239 25.72 30.20 31.48
CA THR A 239 25.48 29.77 32.86
C THR A 239 24.27 28.86 33.04
N SER A 240 23.30 28.97 32.12
CA SER A 240 22.08 28.16 32.17
C SER A 240 22.11 26.98 31.18
N ASN A 241 23.30 26.48 30.80
CA ASN A 241 23.41 25.22 30.09
C ASN A 241 22.88 24.05 30.95
N PRO A 242 22.41 22.94 30.34
CA PRO A 242 22.30 22.72 28.90
C PRO A 242 21.03 23.32 28.28
N ILE A 243 21.05 23.60 26.98
CA ILE A 243 19.91 24.17 26.23
C ILE A 243 19.04 23.10 25.56
N LEU A 244 19.53 21.87 25.41
CA LEU A 244 18.80 20.69 25.00
C LEU A 244 19.26 19.51 25.86
N ARG A 245 18.35 18.91 26.57
CA ARG A 245 18.57 17.70 27.37
C ARG A 245 17.24 17.01 27.60
N ARG A 246 17.15 15.73 27.27
CA ARG A 246 15.91 14.93 27.40
C ARG A 246 14.69 15.75 26.96
N TRP A 247 14.25 15.55 25.75
CA TRP A 247 13.13 16.31 25.17
C TRP A 247 11.97 15.37 24.89
N ASP A 248 10.81 15.62 25.48
CA ASP A 248 9.66 14.72 25.46
C ASP A 248 10.08 13.31 25.94
N ASP A 249 9.90 12.29 25.08
CA ASP A 249 10.31 10.91 25.28
C ASP A 249 11.78 10.62 24.88
N LEU A 250 12.50 11.62 24.36
CA LEU A 250 13.85 11.45 23.86
C LEU A 250 14.90 11.57 24.97
N VAL A 251 15.85 10.65 24.97
CA VAL A 251 16.99 10.62 25.90
C VAL A 251 18.31 10.51 25.12
N GLY A 252 19.42 10.92 25.75
CA GLY A 252 20.71 10.93 25.05
C GLY A 252 20.76 11.89 23.87
N THR A 253 20.12 13.07 24.03
CA THR A 253 19.95 14.08 22.98
C THR A 253 21.22 14.92 22.85
N GLY A 254 21.94 14.76 21.74
CA GLY A 254 23.19 15.51 21.54
C GLY A 254 23.81 15.30 20.18
N HIS A 255 25.06 15.66 20.05
CA HIS A 255 25.91 15.71 18.85
C HIS A 255 25.09 16.23 17.64
N HIS A 256 25.02 17.54 17.60
CA HIS A 256 24.10 18.31 16.78
C HIS A 256 24.82 19.18 15.76
N SER A 257 24.07 19.67 14.77
CA SER A 257 24.47 20.84 13.98
C SER A 257 23.31 21.85 13.84
N LEU A 258 23.66 23.09 13.58
CA LEU A 258 22.71 24.20 13.38
C LEU A 258 22.66 24.57 11.89
N PHE A 259 21.46 24.81 11.37
CA PHE A 259 21.26 25.26 10.00
C PHE A 259 20.02 26.14 9.89
N TYR A 260 19.95 26.96 8.84
CA TYR A 260 18.71 27.66 8.48
C TYR A 260 17.96 26.83 7.43
N ASP A 261 16.66 26.63 7.66
CA ASP A 261 15.80 25.99 6.67
C ASP A 261 15.42 26.95 5.51
N LYS A 262 14.64 26.46 4.55
CA LYS A 262 14.20 27.23 3.38
C LYS A 262 13.42 28.50 3.74
N GLU A 263 12.71 28.47 4.87
CA GLU A 263 11.94 29.59 5.40
C GLU A 263 12.80 30.55 6.23
N GLY A 264 14.09 30.27 6.37
CA GLY A 264 15.03 31.06 7.17
C GLY A 264 14.84 30.86 8.69
N ILE A 265 14.20 29.77 9.09
CA ILE A 265 14.07 29.40 10.50
C ILE A 265 15.34 28.66 10.93
N LEU A 266 15.89 29.05 12.08
CA LEU A 266 17.03 28.36 12.66
C LEU A 266 16.62 27.00 13.24
N ARG A 267 17.22 25.94 12.72
CA ARG A 267 16.99 24.57 13.14
C ARG A 267 18.21 23.98 13.84
N ILE A 268 17.95 23.00 14.70
CA ILE A 268 18.95 22.11 15.28
C ILE A 268 18.64 20.70 14.84
N VAL A 269 19.58 20.04 14.15
CA VAL A 269 19.53 18.60 13.96
C VAL A 269 20.40 17.93 15.01
N PHE A 270 19.93 16.85 15.62
CA PHE A 270 20.63 16.13 16.69
C PHE A 270 20.25 14.66 16.66
N HIS A 271 21.04 13.81 17.31
CA HIS A 271 20.62 12.44 17.54
C HIS A 271 20.05 12.23 18.93
N ALA A 272 19.24 11.17 19.09
CA ALA A 272 18.85 10.63 20.37
C ALA A 272 19.07 9.11 20.38
N HIS A 273 19.07 8.51 21.57
CA HIS A 273 19.11 7.07 21.73
C HIS A 273 17.92 6.39 21.06
N ASN A 274 18.09 5.12 20.69
CA ASN A 274 16.98 4.32 20.17
C ASN A 274 15.82 4.19 21.17
N SER A 275 16.15 4.03 22.46
CA SER A 275 15.16 4.01 23.55
C SER A 275 15.84 4.36 24.88
N THR A 276 15.07 4.39 25.96
CA THR A 276 15.59 4.50 27.32
C THR A 276 16.43 3.29 27.75
N GLU A 277 16.29 2.14 27.04
CA GLU A 277 16.99 0.89 27.35
C GLU A 277 18.13 0.59 26.37
N SER A 278 18.15 1.25 25.22
CA SER A 278 19.14 0.99 24.15
C SER A 278 19.65 2.27 23.50
N VAL A 279 20.97 2.42 23.51
CA VAL A 279 21.67 3.53 22.83
C VAL A 279 21.59 3.38 21.31
N GLN A 280 21.89 2.20 20.80
CA GLN A 280 21.99 1.92 19.36
C GLN A 280 20.67 1.32 18.80
N THR A 281 20.29 1.62 17.57
CA THR A 281 20.88 2.60 16.65
C THR A 281 20.41 4.00 17.05
N ARG A 282 21.36 4.98 17.12
CA ARG A 282 20.98 6.40 17.36
C ARG A 282 20.23 6.95 16.13
N LEU A 283 19.20 7.77 16.38
CA LEU A 283 18.26 8.25 15.38
C LEU A 283 18.30 9.79 15.29
N MET A 284 18.14 10.33 14.09
CA MET A 284 18.14 11.76 13.80
C MET A 284 16.80 12.42 14.15
N TYR A 285 16.85 13.60 14.75
CA TYR A 285 15.71 14.46 15.10
C TYR A 285 16.02 15.92 14.76
N ILE A 286 14.97 16.73 14.51
CA ILE A 286 15.12 18.15 14.16
C ILE A 286 14.21 19.00 15.04
N GLY A 287 14.80 20.01 15.69
CA GLY A 287 14.10 20.98 16.54
C GLY A 287 14.21 22.41 16.02
N THR A 288 13.55 23.34 16.69
CA THR A 288 13.55 24.77 16.34
C THR A 288 14.37 25.55 17.38
N MET A 289 15.26 26.41 16.91
CA MET A 289 16.09 27.30 17.75
C MET A 289 15.75 28.76 17.50
N GLN A 290 16.01 29.60 18.48
CA GLN A 290 15.84 31.03 18.34
C GLN A 290 16.80 31.83 19.23
N PHE A 291 17.20 33.03 18.77
CA PHE A 291 17.87 33.99 19.62
C PHE A 291 16.84 34.85 20.37
N ARG A 292 16.85 34.81 21.70
CA ARG A 292 16.01 35.64 22.59
C ARG A 292 16.86 36.42 23.59
N GLY A 293 16.81 37.74 23.54
CA GLY A 293 17.59 38.59 24.45
C GLY A 293 19.10 38.32 24.41
N GLY A 294 19.64 37.92 23.26
CA GLY A 294 21.03 37.56 23.10
C GLY A 294 21.43 36.17 23.59
N ASN A 295 20.46 35.35 23.99
CA ASN A 295 20.67 33.94 24.33
C ASN A 295 20.16 33.05 23.21
N LEU A 296 20.84 31.95 22.95
CA LEU A 296 20.38 30.88 22.05
C LEU A 296 19.50 29.90 22.86
N VAL A 297 18.26 29.69 22.44
CA VAL A 297 17.29 28.86 23.15
C VAL A 297 16.60 27.90 22.18
N MET A 298 16.30 26.70 22.64
CA MET A 298 15.43 25.77 21.93
C MET A 298 13.97 26.15 22.21
N LEU A 299 13.14 26.15 21.16
CA LEU A 299 11.72 26.41 21.29
C LEU A 299 10.96 25.12 21.66
N ASN A 300 9.88 25.29 22.40
CA ASN A 300 8.98 24.17 22.74
C ASN A 300 7.99 23.89 21.60
N ASP A 301 8.52 23.82 20.38
CA ASP A 301 7.78 23.41 19.19
C ASP A 301 7.88 21.87 19.03
N PRO A 302 6.92 21.24 18.35
CA PRO A 302 7.01 19.81 18.08
C PRO A 302 8.31 19.46 17.36
N ILE A 303 9.00 18.44 17.86
CA ILE A 303 10.20 17.88 17.22
C ILE A 303 9.78 17.21 15.91
N ILE A 304 10.44 17.53 14.82
CA ILE A 304 10.34 16.77 13.59
C ILE A 304 11.03 15.43 13.83
N ARG A 305 10.31 14.35 13.58
CA ARG A 305 10.75 12.96 13.67
C ARG A 305 10.87 12.40 12.26
N PRO A 306 12.05 12.52 11.63
CA PRO A 306 12.28 12.13 10.25
C PRO A 306 11.86 10.71 9.94
N THR A 307 11.24 10.53 8.80
CA THR A 307 10.95 9.22 8.24
C THR A 307 11.89 8.92 7.10
N LEU A 308 12.23 7.66 6.91
CA LEU A 308 12.86 7.28 5.68
C LEU A 308 11.80 7.37 4.57
N SER A 309 12.08 8.15 3.55
CA SER A 309 11.59 7.80 2.25
C SER A 309 12.27 6.49 1.91
N THR A 310 11.55 5.46 2.13
CA THR A 310 11.59 4.37 1.18
C THR A 310 11.15 4.98 -0.14
N SER A 311 11.36 4.32 -1.25
CA SER A 311 10.90 4.80 -2.56
C SER A 311 9.40 5.14 -2.57
N TYR A 312 8.68 4.92 -1.48
CA TYR A 312 7.22 4.98 -1.32
C TYR A 312 6.84 5.63 0.01
N PRO A 313 6.69 6.96 0.01
CA PRO A 313 6.26 7.66 1.21
C PRO A 313 4.82 7.28 1.57
N TYR A 314 4.63 6.76 2.76
CA TYR A 314 3.34 6.70 3.42
C TYR A 314 3.48 7.17 4.86
N GLU A 315 2.44 7.77 5.38
CA GLU A 315 2.36 8.19 6.78
C GLU A 315 1.27 7.38 7.48
N PRO A 316 1.60 6.49 8.42
CA PRO A 316 0.60 5.74 9.15
C PRO A 316 -0.03 6.58 10.25
N GLU A 317 -1.35 6.52 10.36
CA GLU A 317 -2.14 7.13 11.41
C GLU A 317 -3.07 6.08 12.03
N LEU A 318 -3.06 5.95 13.35
CA LEU A 318 -4.01 5.11 14.06
C LEU A 318 -5.33 5.90 14.21
N ILE A 319 -6.36 5.52 13.43
CA ILE A 319 -7.65 6.21 13.46
C ILE A 319 -8.45 5.86 14.72
N THR A 320 -8.51 4.59 15.10
CA THR A 320 -9.28 4.14 16.24
C THR A 320 -8.83 2.79 16.77
N LYS A 321 -9.01 2.61 18.09
CA LYS A 321 -8.78 1.34 18.80
C LYS A 321 -10.06 0.56 19.09
N THR A 322 -11.22 1.07 18.65
CA THR A 322 -12.51 0.54 19.07
C THR A 322 -13.38 0.03 17.94
N TRP A 323 -12.90 0.07 16.69
CA TRP A 323 -13.67 -0.27 15.51
C TRP A 323 -12.98 -1.29 14.60
N GLY A 324 -11.85 -1.81 15.03
CA GLY A 324 -11.23 -2.93 14.36
C GLY A 324 -11.92 -4.24 14.70
N PHE A 325 -11.58 -5.27 13.97
CA PHE A 325 -12.03 -6.63 14.22
C PHE A 325 -10.85 -7.61 14.05
N GLU A 326 -10.91 -8.71 14.79
CA GLU A 326 -9.91 -9.78 14.67
C GLU A 326 -10.06 -10.54 13.35
N GLN A 327 -11.31 -10.65 12.87
CA GLN A 327 -11.66 -11.26 11.60
C GLN A 327 -12.79 -10.47 10.97
N GLY A 328 -12.66 -10.09 9.69
CA GLY A 328 -13.69 -9.30 9.05
C GLY A 328 -13.40 -8.96 7.60
N GLY A 329 -14.30 -8.19 7.00
CA GLY A 329 -14.19 -7.66 5.66
C GLY A 329 -14.51 -6.16 5.61
N ALA A 330 -13.98 -5.48 4.62
CA ALA A 330 -14.33 -4.08 4.35
C ALA A 330 -14.21 -3.77 2.86
N VAL A 331 -14.99 -2.79 2.42
CA VAL A 331 -14.96 -2.27 1.05
C VAL A 331 -15.06 -0.76 1.05
N THR A 332 -14.53 -0.13 0.00
CA THR A 332 -14.70 1.30 -0.27
C THR A 332 -15.68 1.49 -1.42
N VAL A 333 -16.69 2.34 -1.20
CA VAL A 333 -17.77 2.55 -2.15
C VAL A 333 -18.44 3.90 -1.91
N ASP A 334 -18.71 4.68 -2.98
CA ASP A 334 -19.49 5.92 -2.92
C ASP A 334 -20.99 5.57 -2.86
N LEU A 335 -21.57 5.61 -1.67
CA LEU A 335 -22.96 5.21 -1.41
C LEU A 335 -23.99 6.29 -1.70
N ASN A 336 -23.57 7.54 -1.77
CA ASN A 336 -24.46 8.69 -1.92
C ASN A 336 -24.21 9.47 -3.22
N ASN A 337 -23.35 8.98 -4.09
CA ASN A 337 -22.92 9.58 -5.35
C ASN A 337 -22.38 11.02 -5.17
N ASP A 338 -21.71 11.31 -4.04
CA ASP A 338 -21.10 12.61 -3.79
C ASP A 338 -19.67 12.71 -4.33
N GLY A 339 -19.14 11.62 -4.90
CA GLY A 339 -17.81 11.51 -5.52
C GLY A 339 -16.70 11.17 -4.53
N TYR A 340 -17.02 10.96 -3.26
CA TYR A 340 -16.11 10.46 -2.25
C TYR A 340 -16.49 9.02 -1.89
N GLN A 341 -15.48 8.17 -1.74
CA GLN A 341 -15.73 6.78 -1.36
C GLN A 341 -15.89 6.65 0.15
N ASP A 342 -16.98 6.03 0.55
CA ASP A 342 -17.29 5.65 1.92
C ASP A 342 -16.65 4.30 2.27
N ILE A 343 -16.65 3.92 3.55
CA ILE A 343 -16.17 2.61 4.00
C ILE A 343 -17.32 1.83 4.63
N VAL A 344 -17.53 0.63 4.12
CA VAL A 344 -18.45 -0.37 4.69
C VAL A 344 -17.61 -1.52 5.22
N ALA A 345 -17.80 -1.88 6.48
CA ALA A 345 -17.03 -2.94 7.12
C ALA A 345 -17.88 -3.75 8.09
N GLY A 346 -17.48 -5.01 8.29
CA GLY A 346 -18.11 -5.90 9.27
C GLY A 346 -17.19 -7.04 9.63
N GLY A 347 -17.35 -7.57 10.84
CA GLY A 347 -16.50 -8.66 11.32
C GLY A 347 -16.73 -8.94 12.79
N GLN A 348 -15.83 -9.74 13.36
CA GLN A 348 -15.84 -10.17 14.74
C GLN A 348 -14.76 -9.48 15.55
N SER A 349 -15.14 -8.87 16.66
CA SER A 349 -14.21 -8.33 17.66
C SER A 349 -14.22 -9.20 18.92
N VAL A 350 -13.04 -9.52 19.40
CA VAL A 350 -12.85 -10.30 20.63
C VAL A 350 -12.39 -9.36 21.73
N VAL A 351 -13.23 -9.17 22.73
CA VAL A 351 -12.94 -8.32 23.90
C VAL A 351 -12.62 -9.21 25.10
N GLN A 352 -11.40 -9.13 25.62
CA GLN A 352 -11.04 -9.79 26.86
C GLN A 352 -11.25 -8.82 28.04
N ASP A 353 -12.08 -9.21 28.99
CA ASP A 353 -12.22 -8.50 30.27
C ASP A 353 -10.93 -8.66 31.09
N SER A 354 -10.24 -7.55 31.30
CA SER A 354 -8.95 -7.52 32.01
C SER A 354 -9.06 -7.88 33.50
N ALA A 355 -10.26 -7.88 34.08
CA ALA A 355 -10.49 -8.20 35.50
C ALA A 355 -10.85 -9.68 35.70
N THR A 356 -11.60 -10.27 34.78
CA THR A 356 -12.09 -11.66 34.87
C THR A 356 -11.30 -12.63 34.01
N GLY A 357 -10.63 -12.15 32.95
CA GLY A 357 -9.99 -12.95 31.92
C GLY A 357 -11.00 -13.62 30.97
N GLU A 358 -12.30 -13.33 31.12
CA GLU A 358 -13.32 -13.83 30.21
C GLU A 358 -13.26 -13.13 28.87
N THR A 359 -13.44 -13.90 27.80
CA THR A 359 -13.43 -13.41 26.42
C THR A 359 -14.87 -13.30 25.95
N THR A 360 -15.26 -12.13 25.45
CA THR A 360 -16.55 -11.90 24.83
C THR A 360 -16.35 -11.60 23.35
N THR A 361 -17.03 -12.35 22.50
CA THR A 361 -17.02 -12.17 21.06
C THR A 361 -18.26 -11.34 20.64
N ASN A 362 -18.06 -10.29 19.90
CA ASN A 362 -19.11 -9.39 19.43
C ASN A 362 -19.04 -9.24 17.91
N SER A 363 -20.19 -9.37 17.23
CA SER A 363 -20.31 -8.98 15.82
C SER A 363 -20.34 -7.46 15.72
N ILE A 364 -19.52 -6.92 14.84
CA ILE A 364 -19.41 -5.47 14.59
C ILE A 364 -19.64 -5.20 13.12
N SER A 365 -20.58 -4.34 12.80
CA SER A 365 -20.74 -3.79 11.45
C SER A 365 -20.78 -2.27 11.54
N TYR A 366 -20.11 -1.60 10.64
CA TYR A 366 -20.12 -0.14 10.60
C TYR A 366 -20.03 0.41 9.19
N LEU A 367 -20.51 1.62 9.05
CA LEU A 367 -20.45 2.43 7.86
C LEU A 367 -19.80 3.76 8.23
N ALA A 368 -18.76 4.16 7.53
CA ALA A 368 -18.15 5.48 7.65
C ALA A 368 -18.40 6.25 6.36
N LEU A 369 -19.26 7.25 6.43
CA LEU A 369 -19.54 8.16 5.31
C LEU A 369 -18.49 9.27 5.27
N PHE A 370 -17.92 9.48 4.12
CA PHE A 370 -17.02 10.58 3.81
C PHE A 370 -17.71 11.53 2.85
N GLY A 371 -18.36 12.52 3.34
CA GLY A 371 -18.97 13.56 2.53
C GLY A 371 -18.39 14.92 2.90
N SER A 372 -17.69 15.56 2.00
CA SER A 372 -17.16 16.93 2.07
C SER A 372 -15.69 17.10 2.40
N SER A 373 -15.19 18.30 2.12
CA SER A 373 -13.80 18.79 2.25
C SER A 373 -13.17 18.73 3.66
N THR A 374 -13.84 18.17 4.64
CA THR A 374 -13.32 17.94 5.99
C THR A 374 -13.25 16.44 6.27
N HIS A 375 -12.37 15.76 5.57
CA HIS A 375 -12.11 14.33 5.68
C HIS A 375 -11.78 13.93 7.12
N LYS A 376 -12.78 13.73 7.94
CA LYS A 376 -12.64 13.18 9.29
C LYS A 376 -13.49 11.94 9.37
N TRP A 377 -12.87 10.86 9.75
CA TRP A 377 -13.56 9.65 10.14
C TRP A 377 -14.60 9.99 11.21
N THR A 378 -15.86 10.05 10.83
CA THR A 378 -16.95 10.29 11.77
C THR A 378 -17.66 8.96 12.03
N LYS A 379 -17.89 8.65 13.29
CA LYS A 379 -18.73 7.50 13.64
C LYS A 379 -20.09 7.68 12.98
N PRO A 380 -20.53 6.74 12.14
CA PRO A 380 -21.80 6.89 11.45
C PRO A 380 -22.96 6.93 12.44
N ALA A 381 -23.94 7.74 12.12
CA ALA A 381 -25.20 7.79 12.88
C ALA A 381 -26.07 6.53 12.67
N THR A 382 -25.79 5.76 11.62
CA THR A 382 -26.51 4.56 11.24
C THR A 382 -25.57 3.36 11.16
N VAL A 383 -25.99 2.24 11.71
CA VAL A 383 -25.31 0.95 11.55
C VAL A 383 -25.88 0.26 10.32
N PRO A 384 -25.09 -0.35 9.44
CA PRO A 384 -25.60 -1.15 8.34
C PRO A 384 -26.55 -2.22 8.87
N PRO A 385 -27.61 -2.60 8.12
CA PRO A 385 -28.56 -3.59 8.60
C PRO A 385 -28.05 -5.02 8.57
N PHE A 386 -26.84 -5.28 8.00
CA PHE A 386 -26.24 -6.61 8.01
C PHE A 386 -25.42 -6.83 9.28
N LYS A 387 -25.41 -8.08 9.72
CA LYS A 387 -24.54 -8.59 10.77
C LYS A 387 -23.75 -9.75 10.21
N VAL A 388 -22.45 -9.62 10.24
CA VAL A 388 -21.49 -10.63 9.79
C VAL A 388 -20.47 -10.88 10.90
N THR A 389 -19.93 -12.07 10.95
CA THR A 389 -19.03 -12.48 12.05
C THR A 389 -17.62 -12.75 11.52
N GLU A 390 -17.35 -13.93 11.01
CA GLU A 390 -16.02 -14.34 10.60
C GLU A 390 -15.83 -14.25 9.08
N THR A 391 -14.80 -13.57 8.64
CA THR A 391 -14.37 -13.51 7.24
C THR A 391 -15.49 -13.25 6.20
N PRO A 392 -16.29 -12.21 6.40
CA PRO A 392 -17.41 -11.94 5.52
C PRO A 392 -16.98 -11.57 4.10
N SER A 393 -17.78 -11.98 3.13
CA SER A 393 -17.72 -11.46 1.78
C SER A 393 -18.59 -10.21 1.70
N LEU A 394 -17.99 -9.04 1.49
CA LEU A 394 -18.67 -7.78 1.23
C LEU A 394 -18.38 -7.36 -0.21
N VAL A 395 -19.40 -7.34 -1.06
CA VAL A 395 -19.25 -7.05 -2.49
C VAL A 395 -20.05 -5.81 -2.87
N PRO A 396 -19.40 -4.69 -3.25
CA PRO A 396 -20.10 -3.50 -3.70
C PRO A 396 -20.51 -3.64 -5.17
N CYS A 397 -21.78 -3.42 -5.47
CA CYS A 397 -22.32 -3.50 -6.82
C CYS A 397 -23.56 -2.62 -6.95
N ASP A 398 -24.09 -2.46 -8.14
CA ASP A 398 -25.44 -1.93 -8.42
C ASP A 398 -26.23 -3.08 -9.09
N ILE A 399 -26.76 -3.98 -8.25
CA ILE A 399 -27.32 -5.27 -8.71
C ILE A 399 -28.67 -5.11 -9.41
N ASN A 400 -29.39 -4.04 -9.15
CA ASN A 400 -30.69 -3.74 -9.72
C ASN A 400 -30.68 -2.66 -10.81
N ASN A 401 -29.51 -2.14 -11.14
CA ASN A 401 -29.28 -1.09 -12.16
C ASN A 401 -30.05 0.21 -11.87
N ASP A 402 -30.22 0.59 -10.59
CA ASP A 402 -30.91 1.83 -10.21
C ASP A 402 -29.97 3.03 -10.08
N GLY A 403 -28.65 2.79 -10.21
CA GLY A 403 -27.59 3.80 -10.14
C GLY A 403 -27.05 4.05 -8.74
N TRP A 404 -27.58 3.39 -7.72
CA TRP A 404 -27.06 3.41 -6.36
C TRP A 404 -26.22 2.16 -6.10
N MET A 405 -25.21 2.28 -5.27
CA MET A 405 -24.37 1.14 -4.93
C MET A 405 -25.05 0.32 -3.83
N ASP A 406 -25.15 -0.98 -4.09
CA ASP A 406 -25.66 -2.01 -3.19
C ASP A 406 -24.49 -2.75 -2.51
N ILE A 407 -24.78 -3.52 -1.47
CA ILE A 407 -23.81 -4.39 -0.80
C ILE A 407 -24.38 -5.81 -0.73
N ILE A 408 -23.64 -6.76 -1.27
CA ILE A 408 -23.87 -8.18 -1.01
C ILE A 408 -23.02 -8.57 0.20
N ALA A 409 -23.65 -9.06 1.24
CA ALA A 409 -23.00 -9.45 2.49
C ALA A 409 -23.34 -10.90 2.84
N PHE A 410 -22.32 -11.77 2.85
CA PHE A 410 -22.40 -13.15 3.28
C PHE A 410 -21.32 -13.44 4.31
N ASP A 411 -21.59 -14.38 5.23
CA ASP A 411 -20.62 -14.91 6.18
C ASP A 411 -20.18 -16.32 5.76
N GLN A 412 -18.93 -16.67 6.03
CA GLN A 412 -18.37 -17.97 5.68
C GLN A 412 -18.61 -19.02 6.76
N ARG A 413 -18.92 -18.61 7.97
CA ARG A 413 -19.20 -19.50 9.09
C ARG A 413 -20.50 -19.11 9.74
N CYS A 414 -21.54 -19.89 9.47
CA CYS A 414 -22.76 -19.87 10.25
C CYS A 414 -22.74 -21.03 11.23
N ASP A 415 -22.34 -20.79 12.45
CA ASP A 415 -22.80 -21.63 13.55
C ASP A 415 -24.28 -21.28 13.79
N ASP A 416 -25.18 -22.27 13.78
CA ASP A 416 -26.66 -22.09 13.90
C ASP A 416 -27.13 -21.32 15.16
N THR A 417 -26.18 -20.77 15.92
CA THR A 417 -26.41 -20.10 17.20
C THR A 417 -26.25 -18.59 17.15
N GLU A 418 -25.80 -18.00 16.05
CA GLU A 418 -25.56 -16.55 15.96
C GLU A 418 -26.65 -15.81 15.19
N ASP A 419 -26.99 -14.61 15.68
CA ASP A 419 -27.98 -13.70 15.09
C ASP A 419 -27.31 -12.93 13.93
N THR A 420 -27.02 -13.62 12.81
CA THR A 420 -26.47 -13.02 11.58
C THR A 420 -27.57 -12.55 10.66
N THR A 421 -27.31 -11.48 9.91
CA THR A 421 -28.20 -10.94 8.88
C THR A 421 -27.41 -10.80 7.58
N GLU A 422 -27.60 -11.73 6.69
CA GLU A 422 -26.93 -11.88 5.40
C GLU A 422 -27.87 -11.64 4.25
N GLY A 423 -27.34 -11.33 3.07
CA GLY A 423 -28.11 -11.18 1.86
C GLY A 423 -27.67 -10.03 0.96
N ILE A 424 -28.57 -9.56 0.15
CA ILE A 424 -28.38 -8.42 -0.76
C ILE A 424 -29.04 -7.19 -0.15
N PHE A 425 -28.28 -6.13 0.07
CA PHE A 425 -28.73 -4.89 0.69
C PHE A 425 -28.72 -3.76 -0.33
N LEU A 426 -29.92 -3.37 -0.77
CA LEU A 426 -30.11 -2.31 -1.77
C LEU A 426 -29.84 -0.93 -1.16
N GLY A 427 -28.93 -0.19 -1.78
CA GLY A 427 -28.59 1.18 -1.41
C GLY A 427 -29.70 2.16 -1.73
N LYS A 428 -29.90 3.17 -0.88
CA LYS A 428 -30.93 4.20 -1.08
C LYS A 428 -30.31 5.58 -1.45
N GLY A 429 -29.05 5.61 -1.81
CA GLY A 429 -28.37 6.83 -2.23
C GLY A 429 -28.10 7.85 -1.12
N ASN A 430 -28.25 7.47 0.13
CA ASN A 430 -28.07 8.33 1.31
C ASN A 430 -27.30 7.62 2.43
N GLY A 431 -26.58 6.53 2.10
CA GLY A 431 -25.87 5.70 3.07
C GLY A 431 -26.76 4.77 3.89
N THR A 432 -28.02 4.62 3.52
CA THR A 432 -28.91 3.61 4.13
C THR A 432 -29.22 2.48 3.16
N PHE A 433 -29.57 1.32 3.70
CA PHE A 433 -29.82 0.10 2.94
C PHE A 433 -31.16 -0.53 3.30
N GLN A 434 -31.69 -1.28 2.36
CA GLN A 434 -32.84 -2.15 2.54
C GLN A 434 -32.49 -3.57 2.12
N LEU A 435 -32.79 -4.57 2.96
CA LEU A 435 -32.65 -5.97 2.58
C LEU A 435 -33.57 -6.27 1.39
N ALA A 436 -33.02 -6.81 0.30
CA ALA A 436 -33.78 -7.13 -0.89
C ALA A 436 -34.73 -8.31 -0.68
N GLU A 437 -35.91 -8.26 -1.30
CA GLU A 437 -36.70 -9.45 -1.53
C GLU A 437 -36.14 -10.19 -2.74
N VAL A 438 -35.89 -11.51 -2.58
CA VAL A 438 -35.29 -12.31 -3.64
C VAL A 438 -36.21 -13.49 -4.01
N GLN A 439 -36.44 -13.64 -5.29
CA GLN A 439 -37.14 -14.77 -5.88
C GLN A 439 -36.15 -15.67 -6.62
N LEU A 440 -36.08 -16.94 -6.24
CA LEU A 440 -35.23 -17.93 -6.87
C LEU A 440 -36.04 -18.85 -7.76
N THR A 441 -35.56 -19.06 -8.99
CA THR A 441 -36.07 -20.06 -9.92
C THR A 441 -35.00 -21.11 -10.17
N PHE A 442 -35.42 -22.34 -10.30
CA PHE A 442 -34.54 -23.47 -10.53
C PHE A 442 -34.83 -24.04 -11.92
N ASN A 443 -33.81 -24.07 -12.77
CA ASN A 443 -33.98 -24.50 -14.14
C ASN A 443 -34.25 -26.02 -14.19
N SER A 444 -35.48 -26.40 -14.61
CA SER A 444 -35.92 -27.79 -14.66
C SER A 444 -35.21 -28.64 -15.74
N GLN A 445 -34.65 -28.00 -16.78
CA GLN A 445 -33.91 -28.72 -17.83
C GLN A 445 -32.50 -29.12 -17.39
N LEU A 446 -31.83 -28.29 -16.57
CA LEU A 446 -30.52 -28.64 -15.99
C LEU A 446 -30.62 -29.77 -14.96
N SER A 447 -31.80 -29.97 -14.35
CA SER A 447 -32.01 -31.01 -13.37
C SER A 447 -31.91 -32.45 -13.92
N SER A 448 -32.03 -32.67 -15.23
CA SER A 448 -31.91 -33.99 -15.82
C SER A 448 -30.48 -34.47 -16.03
N ASP A 449 -29.52 -33.52 -16.15
CA ASP A 449 -28.11 -33.80 -16.40
C ASP A 449 -27.28 -33.84 -15.12
N LEU A 450 -27.82 -33.33 -14.03
CA LEU A 450 -27.18 -33.30 -12.71
C LEU A 450 -27.52 -34.57 -11.90
N SER A 451 -26.56 -35.01 -11.09
CA SER A 451 -26.86 -36.11 -10.14
C SER A 451 -27.98 -35.72 -9.16
N PRO A 452 -28.72 -36.70 -8.56
CA PRO A 452 -29.74 -36.37 -7.57
C PRO A 452 -29.29 -35.55 -6.37
N GLU A 453 -28.00 -35.59 -6.01
CA GLU A 453 -27.39 -34.84 -4.94
C GLU A 453 -27.22 -33.37 -5.35
N HIS A 454 -26.79 -33.12 -6.56
CA HIS A 454 -26.62 -31.78 -7.14
C HIS A 454 -27.95 -31.06 -7.34
N GLN A 455 -29.00 -31.80 -7.74
CA GLN A 455 -30.35 -31.24 -7.80
C GLN A 455 -30.88 -30.81 -6.43
N ARG A 456 -30.44 -31.50 -5.36
CA ARG A 456 -30.83 -31.18 -3.98
C ARG A 456 -30.12 -29.89 -3.52
N SER A 457 -28.83 -29.75 -3.75
CA SER A 457 -28.04 -28.56 -3.37
C SER A 457 -28.62 -27.29 -3.97
N ALA A 458 -28.84 -27.27 -5.30
CA ALA A 458 -29.42 -26.11 -5.97
C ALA A 458 -30.81 -25.74 -5.43
N ARG A 459 -31.67 -26.75 -5.13
CA ARG A 459 -33.05 -26.52 -4.66
C ARG A 459 -33.15 -26.14 -3.17
N THR A 460 -32.09 -26.33 -2.39
CA THR A 460 -32.05 -25.99 -0.96
C THR A 460 -31.31 -24.70 -0.67
N PHE A 461 -30.71 -24.10 -1.70
CA PHE A 461 -30.03 -22.82 -1.53
C PHE A 461 -30.99 -21.77 -0.93
N ASN A 462 -30.55 -21.15 0.10
CA ASN A 462 -31.18 -19.98 0.70
C ASN A 462 -30.07 -18.98 1.04
N PHE A 463 -30.41 -17.69 1.13
CA PHE A 463 -29.45 -16.63 1.40
C PHE A 463 -28.86 -16.64 2.84
N LYS A 464 -29.05 -17.70 3.60
CA LYS A 464 -28.43 -17.97 4.90
C LYS A 464 -27.35 -19.04 4.84
N ALA A 465 -26.97 -19.47 3.66
CA ALA A 465 -25.92 -20.47 3.49
C ALA A 465 -24.55 -19.82 3.63
N PRO A 466 -23.62 -20.43 4.41
CA PRO A 466 -22.26 -19.91 4.53
C PRO A 466 -21.54 -19.98 3.19
N CYS A 467 -21.26 -18.84 2.59
CA CYS A 467 -20.58 -18.76 1.30
C CYS A 467 -19.85 -17.43 1.09
N ASN A 468 -18.90 -17.45 0.16
CA ASN A 468 -18.33 -16.25 -0.43
C ASN A 468 -19.06 -15.93 -1.72
N ALA A 469 -19.15 -14.63 -2.00
CA ALA A 469 -19.77 -14.10 -3.19
C ALA A 469 -18.81 -13.26 -4.01
N GLU A 470 -19.04 -13.21 -5.33
CA GLU A 470 -18.48 -12.24 -6.25
C GLU A 470 -19.51 -11.95 -7.34
N VAL A 471 -19.42 -10.77 -7.98
CA VAL A 471 -20.36 -10.34 -9.03
C VAL A 471 -19.68 -10.26 -10.38
N ILE A 472 -20.42 -10.59 -11.43
CA ILE A 472 -19.94 -10.68 -12.78
C ILE A 472 -21.12 -10.59 -13.75
N ASP A 473 -20.97 -9.99 -14.93
CA ASP A 473 -21.93 -10.05 -16.03
C ASP A 473 -21.55 -11.25 -16.92
N ILE A 474 -22.11 -12.41 -16.62
CA ILE A 474 -21.68 -13.70 -17.20
C ILE A 474 -22.07 -13.83 -18.66
N ASP A 475 -23.25 -13.34 -19.04
CA ASP A 475 -23.82 -13.53 -20.36
C ASP A 475 -23.81 -12.24 -21.22
N ASN A 476 -23.16 -11.20 -20.74
CA ASN A 476 -23.02 -9.88 -21.38
C ASN A 476 -24.37 -9.25 -21.70
N ASP A 477 -25.39 -9.48 -20.87
CA ASP A 477 -26.71 -8.87 -21.01
C ASP A 477 -26.84 -7.52 -20.28
N GLY A 478 -25.79 -7.14 -19.55
CA GLY A 478 -25.65 -5.87 -18.82
C GLY A 478 -26.03 -5.99 -17.35
N ARG A 479 -26.69 -7.04 -16.90
CA ARG A 479 -27.01 -7.28 -15.49
C ARG A 479 -25.89 -8.05 -14.80
N LEU A 480 -25.61 -7.71 -13.55
CA LEU A 480 -24.66 -8.47 -12.75
C LEU A 480 -25.30 -9.75 -12.22
N ASP A 481 -24.63 -10.85 -12.44
CA ASP A 481 -24.90 -12.15 -11.85
C ASP A 481 -24.07 -12.33 -10.58
N ILE A 482 -24.37 -13.36 -9.77
CA ILE A 482 -23.62 -13.63 -8.52
C ILE A 482 -23.06 -15.05 -8.59
N ILE A 483 -21.74 -15.16 -8.38
CA ILE A 483 -21.07 -16.43 -8.17
C ILE A 483 -20.96 -16.66 -6.67
N LEU A 484 -21.38 -17.85 -6.21
CA LEU A 484 -21.27 -18.25 -4.81
C LEU A 484 -20.39 -19.50 -4.69
N ALA A 485 -19.59 -19.55 -3.62
CA ALA A 485 -18.81 -20.73 -3.25
C ALA A 485 -18.90 -20.96 -1.75
N GLY A 486 -19.39 -22.14 -1.36
CA GLY A 486 -19.55 -22.50 0.05
C GLY A 486 -20.27 -23.85 0.26
N HIS A 487 -20.43 -24.24 1.50
CA HIS A 487 -21.19 -25.45 1.86
C HIS A 487 -21.72 -25.39 3.29
N GLN A 488 -22.77 -26.15 3.58
CA GLN A 488 -23.27 -26.39 4.93
C GLN A 488 -23.43 -27.89 5.15
N GLY A 489 -22.61 -28.44 6.03
CA GLY A 489 -22.53 -29.89 6.18
C GLY A 489 -22.11 -30.57 4.87
N GLU A 490 -22.89 -31.49 4.37
CA GLU A 490 -22.68 -32.18 3.09
C GLU A 490 -23.32 -31.46 1.88
N THR A 491 -23.98 -30.33 2.10
CA THR A 491 -24.66 -29.56 1.03
C THR A 491 -23.73 -28.51 0.44
N ASN A 492 -23.45 -28.64 -0.85
CA ASN A 492 -22.62 -27.75 -1.62
C ASN A 492 -23.45 -26.59 -2.21
N TYR A 493 -22.94 -25.36 -2.10
CA TYR A 493 -23.52 -24.13 -2.61
C TYR A 493 -22.62 -23.44 -3.64
N ASN A 494 -21.83 -24.18 -4.40
CA ASN A 494 -21.07 -23.64 -5.53
C ASN A 494 -22.02 -23.42 -6.71
N VAL A 495 -22.68 -22.27 -6.70
CA VAL A 495 -23.77 -21.95 -7.64
C VAL A 495 -23.55 -20.55 -8.26
N ILE A 496 -24.16 -20.40 -9.43
CA ILE A 496 -24.34 -19.09 -10.08
C ILE A 496 -25.80 -18.70 -9.91
N LEU A 497 -26.02 -17.45 -9.59
CA LEU A 497 -27.32 -16.82 -9.58
C LEU A 497 -27.39 -15.88 -10.79
N HIS A 498 -28.03 -16.36 -11.87
CA HIS A 498 -28.25 -15.54 -13.08
C HIS A 498 -29.34 -14.50 -12.81
N ASN A 499 -29.02 -13.24 -12.98
CA ASN A 499 -29.89 -12.12 -12.70
C ASN A 499 -30.95 -11.96 -13.79
N GLN A 500 -32.20 -12.16 -13.46
CA GLN A 500 -33.37 -12.02 -14.35
C GLN A 500 -34.26 -10.84 -13.90
N THR A 501 -33.76 -9.97 -13.08
CA THR A 501 -34.50 -8.81 -12.57
C THR A 501 -34.87 -7.88 -13.73
N VAL A 502 -36.14 -7.52 -13.85
CA VAL A 502 -36.63 -6.64 -14.90
C VAL A 502 -36.67 -5.18 -14.43
N SER A 503 -37.16 -4.96 -13.22
CA SER A 503 -37.17 -3.66 -12.54
C SER A 503 -37.73 -3.80 -11.12
N GLY A 504 -37.36 -2.90 -10.22
CA GLY A 504 -37.95 -2.81 -8.90
C GLY A 504 -37.07 -3.33 -7.75
N GLU A 505 -37.67 -3.45 -6.58
CA GLU A 505 -36.97 -3.85 -5.33
C GLU A 505 -36.93 -5.40 -5.13
N THR A 506 -37.69 -6.16 -5.90
CA THR A 506 -37.67 -7.62 -5.87
C THR A 506 -36.69 -8.15 -6.90
N LEU A 507 -35.64 -8.76 -6.45
CA LEU A 507 -34.64 -9.39 -7.31
C LEU A 507 -35.04 -10.80 -7.72
N CYS A 508 -34.83 -11.15 -8.97
CA CYS A 508 -35.16 -12.45 -9.52
C CYS A 508 -33.88 -13.12 -10.04
N PHE A 509 -33.57 -14.32 -9.56
CA PHE A 509 -32.45 -15.11 -10.04
C PHE A 509 -32.82 -16.51 -10.44
N SER A 510 -32.20 -17.05 -11.48
CA SER A 510 -32.17 -18.48 -11.73
C SER A 510 -30.88 -19.09 -11.20
N VAL A 511 -31.01 -20.24 -10.53
CA VAL A 511 -29.87 -20.89 -9.84
C VAL A 511 -29.31 -22.01 -10.70
N GLU A 512 -27.96 -21.96 -10.92
CA GLU A 512 -27.24 -22.99 -11.65
C GLU A 512 -25.97 -23.41 -10.91
N PRO A 513 -25.76 -24.71 -10.59
CA PRO A 513 -24.51 -25.19 -10.00
C PRO A 513 -23.40 -25.26 -11.04
N TYR A 514 -22.18 -24.75 -10.71
CA TYR A 514 -21.01 -24.83 -11.58
C TYR A 514 -19.98 -25.88 -11.14
N ASP A 515 -19.89 -26.20 -9.86
CA ASP A 515 -19.07 -27.29 -9.33
C ASP A 515 -19.78 -27.97 -8.18
N THR A 516 -19.74 -29.27 -8.18
CA THR A 516 -20.51 -30.11 -7.26
C THR A 516 -19.65 -31.21 -6.64
N GLU A 517 -18.38 -31.26 -7.05
CA GLU A 517 -17.43 -32.27 -6.58
C GLU A 517 -16.84 -31.92 -5.20
N PHE A 518 -16.69 -30.60 -4.88
CA PHE A 518 -15.97 -30.15 -3.70
C PHE A 518 -16.84 -29.33 -2.75
N LEU A 519 -16.68 -29.61 -1.46
CA LEU A 519 -17.23 -28.79 -0.37
C LEU A 519 -16.24 -27.67 -0.09
N LEU A 520 -16.43 -26.52 -0.74
CA LEU A 520 -15.53 -25.38 -0.66
C LEU A 520 -15.86 -24.50 0.54
N ARG A 521 -14.82 -24.06 1.25
CA ARG A 521 -14.92 -23.03 2.28
C ARG A 521 -13.75 -22.04 2.14
N GLU A 522 -13.93 -20.87 2.74
CA GLU A 522 -12.91 -19.83 2.71
C GLU A 522 -12.49 -19.52 1.26
N ALA A 523 -13.45 -19.48 0.37
CA ALA A 523 -13.20 -19.27 -1.05
C ALA A 523 -12.93 -17.81 -1.37
N ILE A 524 -11.95 -17.57 -2.23
CA ILE A 524 -11.69 -16.29 -2.85
C ILE A 524 -11.96 -16.45 -4.33
N ILE A 525 -12.90 -15.67 -4.85
CA ILE A 525 -13.32 -15.70 -6.25
C ILE A 525 -12.85 -14.38 -6.90
N LYS A 526 -12.22 -14.44 -8.07
CA LYS A 526 -11.82 -13.26 -8.84
C LYS A 526 -12.20 -13.43 -10.31
N PRO A 527 -13.11 -12.59 -10.82
CA PRO A 527 -13.48 -12.61 -12.22
C PRO A 527 -12.41 -11.94 -13.10
N ALA A 528 -12.23 -12.47 -14.30
CA ALA A 528 -11.46 -11.86 -15.38
C ALA A 528 -11.65 -12.66 -16.67
N ASP A 529 -11.47 -12.03 -17.83
CA ASP A 529 -11.36 -12.70 -19.11
C ASP A 529 -9.92 -13.22 -19.28
N PHE A 530 -9.69 -14.50 -18.95
CA PHE A 530 -8.35 -15.08 -18.96
C PHE A 530 -7.87 -15.55 -20.33
N ASN A 531 -8.78 -15.73 -21.29
CA ASN A 531 -8.47 -16.18 -22.64
C ASN A 531 -8.68 -15.07 -23.70
N ASN A 532 -9.08 -13.88 -23.29
CA ASN A 532 -9.37 -12.72 -24.14
C ASN A 532 -10.43 -13.03 -25.24
N ASP A 533 -11.45 -13.83 -24.91
CA ASP A 533 -12.56 -14.14 -25.85
C ASP A 533 -13.74 -13.14 -25.72
N GLY A 534 -13.74 -12.31 -24.68
CA GLY A 534 -14.76 -11.29 -24.41
C GLY A 534 -15.85 -11.75 -23.44
N LEU A 535 -15.75 -12.96 -22.93
CA LEU A 535 -16.60 -13.48 -21.86
C LEU A 535 -15.81 -13.45 -20.56
N GLN A 536 -16.50 -13.16 -19.47
CA GLN A 536 -15.89 -13.15 -18.16
C GLN A 536 -15.77 -14.58 -17.61
N ASP A 537 -14.55 -14.98 -17.29
CA ASP A 537 -14.19 -16.18 -16.57
C ASP A 537 -14.01 -15.87 -15.08
N PHE A 538 -13.71 -16.88 -14.26
CA PHE A 538 -13.26 -16.63 -12.88
C PHE A 538 -12.20 -17.62 -12.39
N ALA A 539 -11.30 -17.12 -11.55
CA ALA A 539 -10.37 -17.92 -10.78
C ALA A 539 -10.89 -18.07 -9.33
N ILE A 540 -10.65 -19.23 -8.73
CA ILE A 540 -11.04 -19.51 -7.34
C ILE A 540 -9.91 -20.17 -6.57
N SER A 541 -9.73 -19.77 -5.32
CA SER A 541 -8.85 -20.42 -4.34
C SER A 541 -9.62 -20.68 -3.05
N ALA A 542 -9.60 -21.91 -2.54
CA ALA A 542 -10.42 -22.32 -1.41
C ALA A 542 -9.79 -23.46 -0.59
N THR A 543 -10.35 -23.74 0.57
CA THR A 543 -10.12 -24.97 1.33
C THR A 543 -11.25 -25.97 1.02
N VAL A 544 -10.93 -27.28 0.99
CA VAL A 544 -11.91 -28.36 0.76
C VAL A 544 -12.14 -29.13 2.05
N ASP A 545 -13.37 -29.25 2.47
CA ASP A 545 -13.74 -30.05 3.63
C ASP A 545 -14.10 -31.53 3.28
N GLY A 546 -14.10 -32.39 4.29
CA GLY A 546 -14.58 -33.78 4.16
C GLY A 546 -13.58 -34.84 3.71
N ARG A 547 -12.29 -34.52 3.60
CA ARG A 547 -11.19 -35.46 3.32
C ARG A 547 -10.07 -35.37 4.34
N ASP A 548 -9.42 -36.53 4.67
CA ASP A 548 -8.40 -36.69 5.72
C ASP A 548 -7.17 -35.75 5.63
N ASP A 549 -6.89 -35.19 4.48
CA ASP A 549 -5.94 -34.10 4.30
C ASP A 549 -6.73 -32.85 3.93
N GLN A 550 -6.56 -31.75 4.63
CA GLN A 550 -7.09 -30.43 4.24
C GLN A 550 -6.67 -30.12 2.81
N LEU A 551 -7.46 -30.64 1.85
CA LEU A 551 -7.17 -30.46 0.44
C LEU A 551 -7.39 -29.00 0.10
N ARG A 552 -6.46 -28.49 -0.65
CA ARG A 552 -6.47 -27.12 -1.13
C ARG A 552 -6.98 -27.09 -2.56
N PHE A 553 -7.76 -26.10 -2.84
CA PHE A 553 -8.39 -25.94 -4.15
C PHE A 553 -7.92 -24.64 -4.79
N THR A 554 -7.52 -24.68 -6.03
CA THR A 554 -7.27 -23.51 -6.87
C THR A 554 -7.56 -23.93 -8.30
N ASP A 555 -8.45 -23.24 -8.98
CA ASP A 555 -8.81 -23.55 -10.36
C ASP A 555 -9.29 -22.33 -11.13
N ILE A 556 -9.44 -22.47 -12.44
CA ILE A 556 -10.07 -21.49 -13.32
C ILE A 556 -11.29 -22.14 -13.97
N PHE A 557 -12.36 -21.38 -14.01
CA PHE A 557 -13.59 -21.72 -14.68
C PHE A 557 -13.76 -20.78 -15.86
N LEU A 558 -13.69 -21.34 -17.07
CA LEU A 558 -13.90 -20.60 -18.31
C LEU A 558 -15.37 -20.54 -18.65
N ASN A 559 -15.85 -19.38 -19.02
CA ASN A 559 -17.17 -19.21 -19.61
C ASN A 559 -17.22 -19.92 -20.97
N ASP A 560 -18.26 -20.73 -21.21
CA ASP A 560 -18.39 -21.52 -22.43
C ASP A 560 -18.94 -20.64 -23.58
N PRO A 561 -18.13 -20.34 -24.60
CA PRO A 561 -18.59 -19.52 -25.72
C PRO A 561 -19.74 -20.13 -26.53
N ASP A 562 -19.88 -21.47 -26.48
CA ASP A 562 -20.97 -22.19 -27.17
C ASP A 562 -22.24 -22.23 -26.32
N LYS A 563 -22.12 -21.92 -25.02
CA LYS A 563 -23.26 -21.97 -24.08
C LYS A 563 -23.06 -20.92 -22.98
N HIS A 564 -23.32 -19.67 -23.33
CA HIS A 564 -23.15 -18.55 -22.43
C HIS A 564 -23.77 -18.79 -21.05
N GLY A 565 -23.06 -18.42 -20.01
CA GLY A 565 -23.48 -18.63 -18.63
C GLY A 565 -23.09 -19.98 -18.04
N HIS A 566 -22.54 -20.92 -18.81
CA HIS A 566 -21.99 -22.16 -18.31
C HIS A 566 -20.49 -22.09 -18.20
N PHE A 567 -19.92 -22.78 -17.23
CA PHE A 567 -18.48 -22.76 -17.01
C PHE A 567 -17.84 -24.13 -17.23
N ILE A 568 -16.66 -24.09 -17.86
CA ILE A 568 -15.79 -25.26 -18.07
C ILE A 568 -14.63 -25.17 -17.10
N ARG A 569 -14.55 -26.10 -16.16
CA ARG A 569 -13.43 -26.18 -15.24
C ARG A 569 -12.18 -26.66 -15.95
N LEU A 570 -11.08 -25.92 -15.87
CA LEU A 570 -9.80 -26.26 -16.53
C LEU A 570 -9.07 -27.42 -15.86
N GLY A 571 -9.15 -27.53 -14.54
CA GLY A 571 -8.39 -28.48 -13.76
C GLY A 571 -6.91 -28.11 -13.63
N LEU A 572 -6.20 -28.92 -12.87
CA LEU A 572 -4.78 -28.73 -12.56
C LEU A 572 -3.86 -29.62 -13.39
N GLY A 573 -2.61 -29.17 -13.58
CA GLY A 573 -1.55 -29.95 -14.22
C GLY A 573 -1.06 -29.37 -15.54
N GLU A 574 -0.19 -30.11 -16.27
CA GLU A 574 0.42 -29.64 -17.52
C GLU A 574 -0.60 -29.35 -18.64
N LYS A 575 -1.81 -29.88 -18.52
CA LYS A 575 -2.90 -29.73 -19.50
C LYS A 575 -4.01 -28.79 -19.04
N GLY A 576 -3.92 -28.30 -17.83
CA GLY A 576 -4.83 -27.31 -17.25
C GLY A 576 -4.14 -25.96 -17.03
N ALA A 577 -4.67 -25.16 -16.11
CA ALA A 577 -4.17 -23.82 -15.84
C ALA A 577 -2.72 -23.77 -15.32
N ASN A 578 -2.12 -24.91 -14.97
CA ASN A 578 -0.76 -25.00 -14.37
C ASN A 578 -0.58 -24.17 -13.10
N LEU A 579 -1.64 -23.97 -12.35
CA LEU A 579 -1.62 -23.31 -11.05
C LEU A 579 -1.25 -24.32 -9.95
N LYS A 580 -0.72 -23.83 -8.84
CA LYS A 580 -0.49 -24.64 -7.63
C LYS A 580 -1.65 -24.46 -6.67
N ARG A 581 -2.10 -25.53 -6.06
CA ARG A 581 -3.16 -25.48 -5.04
C ARG A 581 -2.67 -24.73 -3.82
N LYS A 582 -3.46 -23.76 -3.38
CA LYS A 582 -3.20 -22.94 -2.20
C LYS A 582 -4.46 -22.82 -1.35
N SER A 583 -4.27 -22.54 -0.06
CA SER A 583 -5.34 -22.19 0.87
C SER A 583 -4.79 -21.21 1.91
N ASN A 584 -5.65 -20.60 2.68
CA ASN A 584 -5.30 -19.62 3.71
C ASN A 584 -4.32 -18.55 3.16
N GLY A 585 -4.66 -18.01 2.02
CA GLY A 585 -3.88 -17.02 1.31
C GLY A 585 -4.76 -16.00 0.60
N THR A 586 -4.21 -15.33 -0.39
CA THR A 586 -4.94 -14.39 -1.23
C THR A 586 -4.83 -14.76 -2.69
N LEU A 587 -5.85 -14.36 -3.45
CA LEU A 587 -5.91 -14.43 -4.91
C LEU A 587 -6.20 -13.03 -5.44
N GLN A 588 -5.32 -12.52 -6.31
CA GLN A 588 -5.52 -11.25 -6.99
C GLN A 588 -5.26 -11.42 -8.48
N VAL A 589 -6.00 -10.65 -9.28
CA VAL A 589 -5.94 -10.69 -10.73
C VAL A 589 -5.72 -9.29 -11.29
N ALA A 590 -4.72 -9.13 -12.14
CA ALA A 590 -4.44 -7.91 -12.89
C ALA A 590 -3.47 -8.20 -14.05
N ASP A 591 -3.34 -7.31 -14.99
CA ASP A 591 -2.29 -7.35 -16.01
C ASP A 591 -0.98 -6.79 -15.41
N PHE A 592 -0.22 -7.63 -14.71
CA PHE A 592 1.00 -7.22 -14.00
C PHE A 592 2.17 -6.87 -14.93
N ASN A 593 2.19 -7.39 -16.12
CA ASN A 593 3.27 -7.18 -17.08
C ASN A 593 2.89 -6.25 -18.24
N ASN A 594 1.67 -5.73 -18.19
CA ASN A 594 1.11 -4.80 -19.17
C ASN A 594 1.11 -5.34 -20.61
N ASP A 595 0.74 -6.59 -20.76
CA ASP A 595 0.71 -7.25 -22.06
C ASP A 595 -0.73 -7.45 -22.61
N GLY A 596 -1.74 -6.98 -21.89
CA GLY A 596 -3.15 -7.05 -22.25
C GLY A 596 -3.84 -8.36 -21.85
N TRP A 597 -3.18 -9.19 -21.04
CA TRP A 597 -3.72 -10.47 -20.55
C TRP A 597 -3.68 -10.51 -19.03
N MET A 598 -4.73 -11.04 -18.43
CA MET A 598 -4.84 -11.09 -16.98
C MET A 598 -3.94 -12.15 -16.38
N ASP A 599 -3.09 -11.74 -15.45
CA ASP A 599 -2.18 -12.53 -14.65
C ASP A 599 -2.78 -12.80 -13.26
N ILE A 600 -2.16 -13.70 -12.49
CA ILE A 600 -2.64 -14.09 -11.16
C ILE A 600 -1.51 -13.95 -10.13
N VAL A 601 -1.77 -13.26 -9.03
CA VAL A 601 -0.98 -13.35 -7.79
C VAL A 601 -1.70 -14.28 -6.82
N LEU A 602 -1.00 -15.33 -6.39
CA LEU A 602 -1.53 -16.33 -5.48
C LEU A 602 -0.57 -16.52 -4.31
N THR A 603 -1.10 -16.39 -3.10
CA THR A 603 -0.37 -16.61 -1.86
C THR A 603 -0.99 -17.75 -1.05
N GLY A 604 -0.36 -18.12 0.05
CA GLY A 604 -0.91 -19.09 1.00
C GLY A 604 -0.11 -20.39 1.12
N LEU A 605 -0.66 -21.30 1.92
CA LEU A 605 -0.03 -22.59 2.23
C LEU A 605 -0.14 -23.55 1.04
N GLY A 606 0.96 -24.17 0.63
CA GLY A 606 0.99 -25.23 -0.40
C GLY A 606 0.80 -26.63 0.18
N GLU A 607 0.47 -27.62 -0.65
CA GLU A 607 0.32 -29.03 -0.25
C GLU A 607 1.64 -29.64 0.24
N ALA A 608 1.64 -30.30 1.39
CA ALA A 608 2.80 -30.99 1.94
C ALA A 608 3.32 -32.11 1.02
N SER A 609 2.42 -32.78 0.28
CA SER A 609 2.74 -33.83 -0.69
C SER A 609 3.54 -33.33 -1.90
N SER A 610 3.49 -32.05 -2.21
CA SER A 610 4.25 -31.45 -3.31
C SER A 610 5.69 -31.04 -2.95
N GLY A 611 6.14 -31.31 -1.70
CA GLY A 611 7.42 -30.82 -1.18
C GLY A 611 7.43 -29.32 -0.88
N GLU A 612 6.31 -28.63 -0.98
CA GLU A 612 6.12 -27.23 -0.71
C GLU A 612 5.36 -27.00 0.59
N SER A 613 5.91 -27.47 1.71
CA SER A 613 5.29 -27.29 3.04
C SER A 613 5.34 -25.85 3.57
N SER A 614 5.94 -24.94 2.84
CA SER A 614 6.04 -23.53 3.22
C SER A 614 5.05 -22.66 2.46
N ALA A 615 4.47 -21.67 3.14
CA ALA A 615 3.71 -20.62 2.48
C ALA A 615 4.61 -19.90 1.47
N ARG A 616 4.24 -19.93 0.21
CA ARG A 616 4.98 -19.26 -0.87
C ARG A 616 4.03 -18.41 -1.68
N GLN A 617 4.50 -17.23 -2.03
CA GLN A 617 3.81 -16.32 -2.92
C GLN A 617 4.29 -16.54 -4.34
N ARG A 618 3.39 -16.43 -5.31
CA ARG A 618 3.71 -16.63 -6.72
C ARG A 618 2.95 -15.68 -7.62
N ILE A 619 3.63 -15.18 -8.64
CA ILE A 619 2.99 -14.62 -9.81
C ILE A 619 2.91 -15.68 -10.88
N TYR A 620 1.75 -15.80 -11.46
CA TYR A 620 1.45 -16.65 -12.59
C TYR A 620 1.14 -15.76 -13.79
N THR A 621 2.11 -15.66 -14.70
CA THR A 621 1.98 -14.85 -15.92
C THR A 621 1.26 -15.67 -16.98
N ASN A 622 0.22 -15.08 -17.58
CA ASN A 622 -0.57 -15.70 -18.64
C ASN A 622 0.26 -15.92 -19.90
N LYS A 623 0.13 -17.10 -20.51
CA LYS A 623 0.85 -17.45 -21.74
C LYS A 623 0.13 -17.08 -23.03
N LYS A 624 -1.00 -16.38 -22.93
CA LYS A 624 -1.76 -15.88 -24.09
C LYS A 624 -2.26 -16.97 -25.02
N THR A 625 -2.94 -17.93 -24.44
CA THR A 625 -3.48 -19.10 -25.17
C THR A 625 -5.00 -19.18 -24.97
N ASP A 626 -5.72 -19.65 -26.01
CA ASP A 626 -7.19 -19.84 -25.97
C ASP A 626 -7.67 -20.68 -24.78
N VAL A 627 -6.85 -21.61 -24.34
CA VAL A 627 -7.01 -22.31 -23.05
C VAL A 627 -5.97 -21.73 -22.11
N PRO A 628 -6.35 -20.94 -21.12
CA PRO A 628 -5.41 -20.27 -20.24
C PRO A 628 -4.41 -21.21 -19.60
N SER A 629 -3.16 -20.88 -19.72
CA SER A 629 -2.09 -21.54 -19.00
C SER A 629 -1.07 -20.51 -18.55
N PHE A 630 -0.43 -20.78 -17.42
CA PHE A 630 0.42 -19.80 -16.77
C PHE A 630 1.86 -20.28 -16.63
N SER A 631 2.78 -19.32 -16.62
CA SER A 631 4.17 -19.55 -16.22
C SER A 631 4.44 -18.87 -14.90
N VAL A 632 5.19 -19.54 -14.01
CA VAL A 632 5.62 -18.92 -12.77
C VAL A 632 6.73 -17.92 -13.05
N THR A 633 6.50 -16.65 -12.75
CA THR A 633 7.54 -15.63 -12.81
C THR A 633 8.33 -15.64 -11.52
N SER A 634 9.65 -15.57 -11.60
CA SER A 634 10.53 -15.51 -10.43
C SER A 634 10.35 -14.16 -9.74
N CYS A 635 9.94 -14.18 -8.47
CA CYS A 635 9.82 -13.01 -7.64
C CYS A 635 10.91 -13.00 -6.57
N GLU A 636 11.35 -11.84 -6.13
CA GLU A 636 12.35 -11.73 -5.05
C GLU A 636 11.86 -12.28 -3.71
N PHE A 637 10.55 -12.38 -3.51
CA PHE A 637 9.95 -12.77 -2.23
C PHE A 637 9.68 -14.28 -2.05
N GLN A 638 10.32 -15.15 -2.80
CA GLN A 638 10.16 -16.61 -2.64
C GLN A 638 10.49 -17.15 -1.23
N SER A 639 11.21 -16.36 -0.43
CA SER A 639 11.55 -16.69 0.96
C SER A 639 10.63 -16.10 2.01
N ASP A 640 9.78 -15.14 1.68
CA ASP A 640 8.89 -14.51 2.63
C ASP A 640 7.65 -15.39 2.85
N VAL A 641 7.52 -15.90 4.07
CA VAL A 641 6.40 -16.76 4.48
C VAL A 641 5.42 -15.90 5.26
N TYR A 642 4.30 -15.54 4.63
CA TYR A 642 3.17 -14.96 5.32
C TYR A 642 2.14 -16.05 5.57
N THR A 643 1.84 -16.33 6.83
CA THR A 643 0.67 -17.09 7.21
C THR A 643 -0.46 -16.11 7.50
N LEU A 644 -1.51 -16.18 6.73
CA LEU A 644 -2.75 -15.52 7.06
C LEU A 644 -3.46 -16.46 8.02
N ALA A 645 -3.72 -15.99 9.22
CA ALA A 645 -4.50 -16.76 10.18
C ALA A 645 -5.97 -16.60 9.83
N SER A 646 -6.54 -17.41 9.09
CA SER A 646 -7.84 -17.36 8.45
C SER A 646 -7.85 -16.56 7.13
N SER A 647 -8.62 -17.04 6.24
CA SER A 647 -8.90 -16.67 4.89
C SER A 647 -9.63 -15.34 4.71
N ALA A 648 -9.15 -14.27 5.33
CA ALA A 648 -9.69 -12.97 5.01
C ALA A 648 -9.42 -12.65 3.54
N SER A 649 -10.44 -12.71 2.72
CA SER A 649 -10.37 -12.50 1.27
C SER A 649 -9.73 -11.18 0.87
N ASN A 650 -9.61 -10.23 1.80
CA ASN A 650 -9.12 -8.89 1.60
C ASN A 650 -7.79 -8.59 2.30
N SER A 651 -7.03 -9.60 2.73
CA SER A 651 -5.72 -9.40 3.36
C SER A 651 -4.63 -8.97 2.38
N SER A 652 -4.94 -8.83 1.11
CA SER A 652 -4.09 -8.23 0.08
C SER A 652 -4.89 -7.29 -0.81
N GLY A 653 -4.19 -6.35 -1.40
CA GLY A 653 -4.76 -5.44 -2.37
C GLY A 653 -3.80 -5.21 -3.53
N VAL A 654 -4.37 -4.86 -4.67
CA VAL A 654 -3.65 -4.56 -5.91
C VAL A 654 -3.99 -3.14 -6.33
N ILE A 655 -2.99 -2.32 -6.57
CA ILE A 655 -3.15 -0.92 -6.97
C ILE A 655 -1.83 -0.39 -7.52
N ASP A 656 -1.87 0.56 -8.45
CA ASP A 656 -0.71 1.40 -8.77
C ASP A 656 -0.47 2.39 -7.62
N TRP A 657 0.41 2.01 -6.70
CA TRP A 657 0.69 2.79 -5.50
C TRP A 657 1.62 3.98 -5.78
N ASN A 658 2.55 3.81 -6.70
CA ASN A 658 3.61 4.78 -6.97
C ASN A 658 3.32 5.72 -8.16
N GLY A 659 2.24 5.52 -8.88
CA GLY A 659 1.83 6.32 -10.04
C GLY A 659 2.63 6.03 -11.31
N ASP A 660 3.27 4.86 -11.42
CA ASP A 660 4.04 4.48 -12.60
C ASP A 660 3.22 3.76 -13.70
N GLY A 661 1.96 3.44 -13.40
CA GLY A 661 1.02 2.77 -14.28
C GLY A 661 1.04 1.24 -14.19
N LEU A 662 1.80 0.66 -13.26
CA LEU A 662 1.86 -0.78 -13.02
C LEU A 662 1.08 -1.15 -11.76
N TYR A 663 0.54 -2.37 -11.70
CA TYR A 663 -0.13 -2.87 -10.52
C TYR A 663 0.87 -3.34 -9.47
N ASP A 664 0.90 -2.68 -8.32
CA ASP A 664 1.64 -3.09 -7.14
C ASP A 664 0.78 -3.99 -6.25
N VAL A 665 1.40 -4.73 -5.34
CA VAL A 665 0.69 -5.65 -4.45
C VAL A 665 1.00 -5.34 -2.99
N LEU A 666 -0.04 -5.08 -2.22
CA LEU A 666 0.06 -4.97 -0.77
C LEU A 666 -0.42 -6.28 -0.14
N ILE A 667 0.36 -6.84 0.76
CA ILE A 667 0.00 -8.04 1.52
C ILE A 667 0.12 -7.73 3.00
N GLY A 668 -0.99 -7.78 3.72
CA GLY A 668 -1.05 -7.75 5.17
C GLY A 668 -0.99 -9.17 5.74
N GLY A 669 -0.66 -9.32 7.03
CA GLY A 669 -0.66 -10.61 7.68
C GLY A 669 0.40 -10.77 8.75
N THR A 670 0.76 -12.02 9.08
CA THR A 670 1.80 -12.35 10.04
C THR A 670 2.97 -13.04 9.36
N LYS A 671 4.18 -12.64 9.69
CA LYS A 671 5.43 -13.27 9.23
C LYS A 671 6.14 -13.91 10.42
N SER A 672 6.25 -15.25 10.44
CA SER A 672 6.96 -15.99 11.50
C SER A 672 6.52 -15.57 12.92
N ASN A 673 5.21 -15.46 13.17
CA ASN A 673 4.60 -14.99 14.41
C ASN A 673 4.83 -13.49 14.73
N ALA A 674 5.34 -12.69 13.79
CA ALA A 674 5.40 -11.25 13.90
C ALA A 674 4.34 -10.61 12.99
N TYR A 675 3.64 -9.59 13.49
CA TYR A 675 2.71 -8.81 12.69
C TYR A 675 3.51 -7.95 11.72
N GLY A 676 3.25 -8.05 10.44
CA GLY A 676 3.94 -7.26 9.44
C GLY A 676 3.32 -7.49 8.06
N GLY A 677 3.20 -6.42 7.29
CA GLY A 677 2.82 -6.49 5.90
C GLY A 677 3.98 -6.06 5.00
N THR A 678 3.80 -6.20 3.71
CA THR A 678 4.78 -5.75 2.71
C THR A 678 4.07 -5.18 1.49
N LEU A 679 4.56 -4.05 1.04
CA LEU A 679 4.29 -3.51 -0.29
C LEU A 679 5.31 -4.08 -1.27
N TYR A 680 4.83 -4.66 -2.34
CA TYR A 680 5.64 -5.14 -3.45
C TYR A 680 5.33 -4.31 -4.68
N LEU A 681 6.36 -3.75 -5.28
CA LEU A 681 6.23 -3.02 -6.53
C LEU A 681 6.43 -3.89 -7.73
N CYS A 682 5.68 -3.59 -8.75
CA CYS A 682 5.83 -4.25 -10.03
C CYS A 682 6.87 -3.54 -10.91
N ASP A 683 7.72 -4.30 -11.56
CA ASP A 683 8.58 -3.76 -12.62
C ASP A 683 7.93 -3.98 -14.01
N LYS A 684 8.45 -3.32 -15.03
CA LYS A 684 7.97 -3.44 -16.42
C LYS A 684 8.02 -4.86 -17.01
N ARG A 685 8.51 -5.85 -16.28
CA ARG A 685 8.55 -7.27 -16.66
C ARG A 685 7.52 -8.09 -15.89
N GLY A 686 6.64 -7.44 -15.14
CA GLY A 686 5.67 -8.11 -14.28
C GLY A 686 6.29 -8.81 -13.07
N ARG A 687 7.48 -8.37 -12.61
CA ARG A 687 8.12 -8.94 -11.43
C ARG A 687 7.83 -8.05 -10.23
N LEU A 688 7.33 -8.65 -9.18
CA LEU A 688 7.13 -7.97 -7.91
C LEU A 688 8.45 -7.92 -7.13
N MET A 689 8.89 -6.72 -6.85
CA MET A 689 10.09 -6.43 -6.08
C MET A 689 9.67 -6.03 -4.68
N ARG A 690 10.22 -6.68 -3.64
CA ARG A 690 9.94 -6.26 -2.27
C ARG A 690 10.47 -4.86 -2.05
N ASP A 691 9.60 -3.97 -1.59
CA ASP A 691 10.03 -2.60 -1.34
C ASP A 691 9.96 -2.23 0.14
N VAL A 692 8.77 -2.22 0.73
CA VAL A 692 8.56 -1.64 2.05
C VAL A 692 7.80 -2.57 2.97
N ALA A 693 8.24 -2.64 4.24
CA ALA A 693 7.43 -3.16 5.31
C ALA A 693 6.29 -2.17 5.62
N ILE A 694 5.05 -2.63 5.56
CA ILE A 694 3.87 -1.89 5.99
C ILE A 694 3.38 -2.43 7.33
N PRO A 695 2.52 -1.69 8.05
CA PRO A 695 1.85 -2.24 9.22
C PRO A 695 1.20 -3.57 8.89
N GLY A 696 1.29 -4.53 9.80
CA GLY A 696 0.65 -5.83 9.66
C GLY A 696 -0.43 -6.02 10.71
N ALA A 697 -1.46 -6.77 10.36
CA ALA A 697 -2.51 -7.15 11.28
C ALA A 697 -2.97 -8.58 11.02
N LEU A 698 -3.40 -9.26 12.06
CA LEU A 698 -4.01 -10.58 11.97
C LEU A 698 -5.46 -10.41 11.51
N GLY A 699 -5.93 -11.29 10.63
CA GLY A 699 -7.28 -11.19 10.07
C GLY A 699 -7.56 -9.89 9.33
N ALA A 700 -6.50 -9.21 8.87
CA ALA A 700 -6.60 -7.89 8.28
C ALA A 700 -7.33 -7.88 6.96
N CYS A 701 -8.08 -6.81 6.71
CA CYS A 701 -8.42 -6.41 5.37
C CYS A 701 -7.72 -5.10 4.98
N ILE A 702 -7.39 -4.98 3.69
CA ILE A 702 -6.76 -3.81 3.08
C ILE A 702 -7.75 -3.21 2.09
N ILE A 703 -8.03 -1.93 2.24
CA ILE A 703 -8.89 -1.17 1.33
C ILE A 703 -8.21 0.15 0.93
N PHE A 704 -8.61 0.71 -0.20
CA PHE A 704 -7.97 1.87 -0.80
C PHE A 704 -8.92 3.06 -0.97
N PRO A 705 -9.29 3.79 0.09
CA PRO A 705 -10.00 5.06 -0.03
C PRO A 705 -9.05 6.18 -0.50
N ASP A 706 -9.60 7.21 -1.13
CA ASP A 706 -8.98 8.54 -1.18
C ASP A 706 -9.42 9.28 0.09
N TYR A 707 -8.72 9.04 1.20
CA TYR A 707 -9.16 9.48 2.52
C TYR A 707 -9.04 10.99 2.73
N ASN A 708 -8.02 11.60 2.17
CA ASN A 708 -7.75 13.04 2.33
C ASN A 708 -8.31 13.89 1.17
N GLY A 709 -8.91 13.28 0.15
CA GLY A 709 -9.51 13.96 -1.01
C GLY A 709 -8.50 14.60 -1.94
N ASP A 710 -7.26 14.14 -1.94
CA ASP A 710 -6.19 14.68 -2.78
C ASP A 710 -6.11 14.02 -4.17
N GLY A 711 -7.00 13.08 -4.46
CA GLY A 711 -7.10 12.33 -5.72
C GLY A 711 -6.18 11.12 -5.81
N ARG A 712 -5.47 10.78 -4.72
CA ARG A 712 -4.69 9.56 -4.59
C ARG A 712 -5.41 8.58 -3.69
N LYS A 713 -5.15 7.31 -3.92
CA LYS A 713 -5.64 6.28 -3.02
C LYS A 713 -4.64 6.11 -1.87
N ASP A 714 -5.17 6.23 -0.66
CA ASP A 714 -4.52 5.80 0.57
C ASP A 714 -4.78 4.31 0.79
N PHE A 715 -4.20 3.68 1.80
CA PHE A 715 -4.72 2.39 2.23
C PHE A 715 -5.12 2.39 3.70
N VAL A 716 -6.18 1.68 4.00
CA VAL A 716 -6.65 1.43 5.36
C VAL A 716 -6.50 -0.05 5.66
N LEU A 717 -5.80 -0.34 6.75
CA LEU A 717 -5.64 -1.68 7.30
C LEU A 717 -6.56 -1.81 8.53
N ILE A 718 -7.45 -2.79 8.49
CA ILE A 718 -8.36 -3.09 9.60
C ILE A 718 -8.05 -4.50 10.10
N GLY A 719 -7.75 -4.67 11.39
CA GLY A 719 -7.43 -5.98 11.97
C GLY A 719 -6.76 -5.89 13.32
N GLU A 720 -6.50 -7.06 13.95
CA GLU A 720 -5.74 -7.12 15.21
C GLU A 720 -4.25 -6.86 14.93
N THR A 721 -3.70 -5.79 15.48
CA THR A 721 -2.25 -5.54 15.39
C THR A 721 -1.57 -5.57 16.75
N LYS A 722 -0.36 -6.13 16.75
CA LYS A 722 0.57 -6.17 17.91
C LYS A 722 1.88 -5.44 17.57
N ASP A 723 1.92 -4.73 16.47
CA ASP A 723 3.16 -4.11 16.02
C ASP A 723 3.50 -2.86 16.86
N LYS A 724 4.46 -3.05 17.75
CA LYS A 724 4.98 -1.99 18.65
C LYS A 724 5.65 -0.83 17.90
N ASN A 725 5.99 -1.00 16.63
CA ASN A 725 6.63 0.06 15.85
C ASN A 725 5.64 1.16 15.43
N TYR A 726 4.36 0.82 15.38
CA TYR A 726 3.29 1.73 14.95
C TYR A 726 2.33 2.12 16.07
N LEU A 727 2.42 1.47 17.24
CA LEU A 727 1.55 1.72 18.38
C LEU A 727 2.35 2.17 19.60
N THR A 728 1.90 3.23 20.25
CA THR A 728 2.54 3.81 21.45
C THR A 728 2.31 3.01 22.74
N THR A 729 1.53 1.94 22.71
CA THR A 729 1.14 1.17 23.88
C THR A 729 1.32 -0.32 23.64
N ASP A 730 1.71 -1.08 24.69
CA ASP A 730 1.82 -2.55 24.71
C ASP A 730 0.46 -3.28 24.63
N GLN A 731 -0.62 -2.56 24.32
CA GLN A 731 -1.96 -3.10 24.29
C GLN A 731 -2.28 -3.72 22.93
N TYR A 732 -2.66 -4.99 22.97
CA TYR A 732 -3.30 -5.69 21.89
C TYR A 732 -4.66 -5.03 21.59
N GLY A 733 -5.10 -4.99 20.36
CA GLY A 733 -6.44 -4.52 20.05
C GLY A 733 -6.74 -4.53 18.56
N ASP A 734 -8.01 -4.53 18.29
CA ASP A 734 -8.59 -4.39 16.97
C ASP A 734 -8.41 -2.95 16.51
N ASN A 735 -7.57 -2.75 15.50
CA ASN A 735 -7.15 -1.41 15.09
C ASN A 735 -7.56 -1.09 13.66
N VAL A 736 -7.75 0.19 13.42
CA VAL A 736 -7.87 0.76 12.07
C VAL A 736 -6.69 1.68 11.85
N ILE A 737 -5.79 1.31 10.94
CA ILE A 737 -4.59 2.05 10.59
C ILE A 737 -4.76 2.61 9.19
N LEU A 738 -4.72 3.92 9.06
CA LEU A 738 -4.69 4.62 7.79
C LEU A 738 -3.23 4.89 7.41
N CYS A 739 -2.88 4.65 6.17
CA CYS A 739 -1.58 5.02 5.61
C CYS A 739 -1.79 5.94 4.42
N TYR A 740 -1.46 7.20 4.60
CA TYR A 740 -1.53 8.20 3.53
C TYR A 740 -0.51 7.93 2.45
N ASN A 741 -0.94 8.00 1.21
CA ASN A 741 -0.07 7.97 0.05
C ASN A 741 0.51 9.38 -0.20
N LEU A 742 1.82 9.53 -0.12
CA LEU A 742 2.48 10.82 -0.26
C LEU A 742 3.12 11.04 -1.66
N PHE A 743 2.91 10.14 -2.61
CA PHE A 743 3.33 10.36 -4.00
C PHE A 743 2.59 11.54 -4.66
N PRO A 744 3.10 12.10 -5.75
CA PRO A 744 2.35 13.08 -6.51
C PRO A 744 1.04 12.52 -7.04
N THR A 745 -0.04 13.31 -7.01
CA THR A 745 -1.34 12.88 -7.54
C THR A 745 -1.22 12.62 -9.04
N PRO A 746 -1.54 11.41 -9.52
CA PRO A 746 -1.54 11.12 -10.95
C PRO A 746 -2.64 11.92 -11.65
N ALA A 747 -2.42 12.27 -12.90
CA ALA A 747 -3.49 12.80 -13.74
C ALA A 747 -4.52 11.69 -14.01
N ARG A 748 -5.81 12.05 -14.12
CA ARG A 748 -6.82 11.11 -14.58
C ARG A 748 -6.42 10.54 -15.96
N PRO A 749 -6.72 9.27 -16.24
CA PRO A 749 -6.42 8.70 -17.56
C PRO A 749 -7.19 9.41 -18.68
N ASP A 750 -6.63 9.41 -19.87
CA ASP A 750 -7.31 9.94 -21.04
C ASP A 750 -8.46 9.02 -21.48
N ALA A 751 -9.51 9.61 -22.04
CA ALA A 751 -10.68 8.87 -22.47
C ALA A 751 -10.43 8.07 -23.76
N PRO A 752 -11.14 6.96 -23.99
CA PRO A 752 -11.07 6.18 -25.22
C PRO A 752 -11.46 7.00 -26.45
N LEU A 753 -10.96 6.61 -27.63
CA LEU A 753 -11.13 7.32 -28.88
C LEU A 753 -11.98 6.52 -29.88
N ALA A 754 -12.61 7.23 -30.82
CA ALA A 754 -13.30 6.69 -31.99
C ALA A 754 -14.26 5.51 -31.68
N PRO A 755 -15.22 5.66 -30.75
CA PRO A 755 -16.16 4.58 -30.43
C PRO A 755 -17.07 4.28 -31.62
N THR A 756 -17.34 3.00 -31.84
CA THR A 756 -18.23 2.52 -32.93
C THR A 756 -19.16 1.42 -32.41
N ALA A 757 -20.32 1.27 -33.04
CA ALA A 757 -21.26 0.21 -32.75
C ALA A 757 -21.65 -0.50 -34.06
N SER A 758 -21.75 -1.82 -34.04
CA SER A 758 -22.24 -2.62 -35.15
C SER A 758 -23.18 -3.71 -34.66
N ILE A 759 -24.12 -4.12 -35.51
CA ILE A 759 -25.05 -5.21 -35.25
C ILE A 759 -24.89 -6.24 -36.35
N GLN A 760 -24.62 -7.47 -35.98
CA GLN A 760 -24.52 -8.56 -36.93
C GLN A 760 -25.11 -9.83 -36.31
N ASP A 761 -26.01 -10.47 -37.07
CA ASP A 761 -26.66 -11.74 -36.63
C ASP A 761 -27.31 -11.63 -35.23
N GLY A 762 -27.86 -10.46 -34.90
CA GLY A 762 -28.51 -10.20 -33.60
C GLY A 762 -27.55 -9.92 -32.45
N VAL A 763 -26.26 -9.79 -32.72
CA VAL A 763 -25.22 -9.48 -31.75
C VAL A 763 -24.76 -8.03 -31.92
N VAL A 764 -24.69 -7.27 -30.82
CA VAL A 764 -24.19 -5.91 -30.82
C VAL A 764 -22.71 -5.95 -30.41
N THR A 765 -21.84 -5.36 -31.24
CA THR A 765 -20.42 -5.17 -30.92
C THR A 765 -20.15 -3.68 -30.79
N LEU A 766 -19.67 -3.29 -29.61
CA LEU A 766 -19.20 -1.95 -29.28
C LEU A 766 -17.66 -1.97 -29.29
N SER A 767 -17.03 -1.05 -30.02
CA SER A 767 -15.57 -1.01 -30.12
C SER A 767 -15.03 0.42 -30.08
N TRP A 768 -13.80 0.58 -29.69
CA TRP A 768 -13.10 1.87 -29.54
C TRP A 768 -11.60 1.71 -29.73
N GLN A 769 -10.89 2.82 -29.74
CA GLN A 769 -9.43 2.85 -29.74
C GLN A 769 -8.93 3.25 -28.37
N ALA A 770 -7.85 2.62 -27.91
CA ALA A 770 -7.14 3.04 -26.72
C ALA A 770 -6.65 4.49 -26.86
N PRO A 771 -6.64 5.31 -25.79
CA PRO A 771 -6.06 6.64 -25.85
C PRO A 771 -4.57 6.59 -26.21
N GLU A 772 -4.06 7.62 -26.92
CA GLU A 772 -2.64 7.67 -27.35
C GLU A 772 -1.64 7.64 -26.17
N THR A 773 -2.09 8.15 -25.03
CA THR A 773 -1.33 8.15 -23.77
C THR A 773 -1.52 6.86 -22.96
N ALA A 774 -2.20 5.86 -23.54
CA ALA A 774 -2.44 4.59 -22.87
C ALA A 774 -1.11 4.00 -22.40
N LYS A 775 -0.81 4.27 -21.15
CA LYS A 775 0.15 3.45 -20.42
C LYS A 775 -0.51 2.09 -20.28
N ALA A 776 0.29 1.08 -20.35
CA ALA A 776 -0.10 -0.28 -20.07
C ALA A 776 -0.92 -0.38 -18.75
N GLY A 777 -1.73 -1.43 -18.59
CA GLY A 777 -2.55 -1.66 -17.40
C GLY A 777 -3.93 -1.01 -17.40
N PHE A 778 -4.39 -0.43 -18.51
CA PHE A 778 -5.74 0.09 -18.59
C PHE A 778 -6.78 -1.02 -18.81
N THR A 779 -7.88 -0.90 -18.07
CA THR A 779 -9.11 -1.63 -18.32
C THR A 779 -10.20 -0.67 -18.78
N TYR A 780 -11.30 -1.21 -19.29
CA TYR A 780 -12.39 -0.37 -19.81
C TYR A 780 -13.71 -0.67 -19.12
N GLU A 781 -14.47 0.40 -18.87
CA GLU A 781 -15.82 0.33 -18.32
C GLU A 781 -16.81 0.92 -19.33
N ILE A 782 -18.00 0.34 -19.36
CA ILE A 782 -19.07 0.73 -20.29
C ILE A 782 -20.32 1.10 -19.52
N TYR A 783 -21.07 2.07 -20.01
CA TYR A 783 -22.49 2.22 -19.69
C TYR A 783 -23.36 2.09 -20.93
N ILE A 784 -24.57 1.53 -20.76
CA ILE A 784 -25.62 1.46 -21.77
C ILE A 784 -26.91 2.00 -21.17
N LYS A 785 -27.62 2.83 -21.95
CA LYS A 785 -28.94 3.35 -21.59
C LYS A 785 -29.94 3.01 -22.67
N ASP A 786 -31.16 2.71 -22.26
CA ASP A 786 -32.30 2.58 -23.17
C ASP A 786 -32.78 3.95 -23.65
N LYS A 787 -33.77 3.96 -24.58
CA LYS A 787 -34.35 5.20 -25.10
C LYS A 787 -34.99 6.09 -24.01
N ALA A 788 -35.41 5.52 -22.89
CA ALA A 788 -35.95 6.28 -21.76
C ALA A 788 -34.86 6.90 -20.88
N GLY A 789 -33.61 6.54 -21.10
CA GLY A 789 -32.45 6.99 -20.33
C GLY A 789 -32.13 6.12 -19.11
N ASN A 790 -32.79 4.97 -18.96
CA ASN A 790 -32.50 4.05 -17.88
C ASN A 790 -31.17 3.32 -18.14
N LEU A 791 -30.33 3.18 -17.14
CA LEU A 791 -29.13 2.33 -17.18
C LEU A 791 -29.56 0.86 -17.30
N LEU A 792 -28.96 0.14 -18.23
CA LEU A 792 -29.21 -1.27 -18.46
C LEU A 792 -28.09 -2.15 -17.94
N ASN A 793 -26.96 -1.56 -17.63
CA ASN A 793 -25.85 -2.29 -17.04
C ASN A 793 -25.34 -1.54 -15.82
N SER A 794 -25.02 -2.31 -14.81
CA SER A 794 -24.37 -1.81 -13.61
C SER A 794 -23.03 -1.21 -13.96
N THR A 795 -22.81 0.07 -13.67
CA THR A 795 -21.50 0.70 -13.82
C THR A 795 -21.06 1.31 -12.49
N PRO A 796 -19.90 0.90 -11.95
CA PRO A 796 -19.35 1.47 -10.73
C PRO A 796 -18.70 2.84 -10.97
N ALA A 797 -19.33 3.66 -11.84
CA ALA A 797 -18.89 5.02 -12.13
C ALA A 797 -20.09 5.97 -12.25
N ILE A 798 -19.86 7.25 -12.01
CA ILE A 798 -20.87 8.30 -12.23
C ILE A 798 -20.95 8.60 -13.73
N VAL A 799 -22.16 8.54 -14.28
CA VAL A 799 -22.41 8.80 -15.71
C VAL A 799 -23.03 10.18 -15.91
N GLY A 800 -22.28 11.07 -16.53
CA GLY A 800 -22.70 12.44 -16.89
C GLY A 800 -22.53 13.46 -15.77
N GLY A 801 -22.78 14.71 -16.10
CA GLY A 801 -22.62 15.83 -15.17
C GLY A 801 -21.16 16.24 -14.94
N THR A 802 -20.93 17.03 -13.89
CA THR A 802 -19.59 17.55 -13.57
C THR A 802 -18.64 16.51 -12.98
N ARG A 803 -19.17 15.36 -12.57
CA ARG A 803 -18.42 14.23 -11.99
C ARG A 803 -18.38 13.01 -12.91
N ASP A 804 -18.64 13.22 -14.21
CA ASP A 804 -18.61 12.15 -15.18
C ASP A 804 -17.32 11.33 -15.10
N GLY A 805 -17.46 10.01 -15.04
CA GLY A 805 -16.39 9.06 -14.96
C GLY A 805 -15.74 8.89 -13.58
N VAL A 806 -16.18 9.57 -12.52
CA VAL A 806 -15.69 9.32 -11.16
C VAL A 806 -16.13 7.92 -10.71
N ARG A 807 -15.16 7.11 -10.28
CA ARG A 807 -15.40 5.72 -9.85
C ARG A 807 -16.04 5.67 -8.46
N LYS A 808 -17.15 4.97 -8.35
CA LYS A 808 -17.87 4.72 -7.09
C LYS A 808 -17.24 3.61 -6.26
N ALA A 809 -16.56 2.67 -6.90
CA ALA A 809 -15.87 1.56 -6.24
C ALA A 809 -14.53 1.26 -6.92
N ASN A 810 -13.59 0.69 -6.16
CA ASN A 810 -12.27 0.29 -6.65
C ASN A 810 -12.35 -1.08 -7.33
N LEU A 811 -12.88 -1.08 -8.52
CA LEU A 811 -13.05 -2.27 -9.36
C LEU A 811 -12.33 -2.06 -10.69
N LEU A 812 -11.82 -3.12 -11.28
CA LEU A 812 -11.35 -3.11 -12.67
C LEU A 812 -12.53 -2.77 -13.60
N GLY A 813 -12.23 -2.24 -14.77
CA GLY A 813 -13.26 -2.08 -15.80
C GLY A 813 -13.75 -3.44 -16.28
N ARG A 814 -15.06 -3.63 -16.39
CA ARG A 814 -15.68 -4.93 -16.73
C ARG A 814 -15.22 -5.55 -18.04
N VAL A 815 -14.81 -4.74 -19.01
CA VAL A 815 -14.35 -5.24 -20.31
C VAL A 815 -12.92 -5.79 -20.25
N GLY A 816 -12.23 -5.59 -19.12
CA GLY A 816 -10.81 -5.94 -19.03
C GLY A 816 -9.98 -5.06 -19.94
N CYS A 817 -8.89 -5.57 -20.51
CA CYS A 817 -7.94 -4.83 -21.34
C CYS A 817 -8.38 -4.73 -22.81
N ARG A 818 -9.51 -5.31 -23.21
CA ARG A 818 -9.99 -5.32 -24.60
C ARG A 818 -10.55 -3.95 -25.01
N THR A 819 -10.45 -3.66 -26.30
CA THR A 819 -11.01 -2.45 -26.92
C THR A 819 -12.32 -2.72 -27.67
N GLU A 820 -12.98 -3.80 -27.35
CA GLU A 820 -14.32 -4.15 -27.85
C GLU A 820 -15.08 -4.95 -26.78
N TRP A 821 -16.41 -4.83 -26.82
CA TRP A 821 -17.30 -5.57 -25.97
C TRP A 821 -18.55 -6.02 -26.73
N THR A 822 -18.98 -7.23 -26.48
CA THR A 822 -20.17 -7.84 -27.07
C THR A 822 -21.34 -7.68 -26.11
N PHE A 823 -22.44 -7.15 -26.60
CA PHE A 823 -23.67 -6.92 -25.83
C PHE A 823 -24.84 -7.67 -26.43
N TYR A 824 -25.62 -8.32 -25.60
CA TYR A 824 -26.83 -9.05 -25.98
C TYR A 824 -28.07 -8.36 -25.42
N PRO A 825 -28.70 -7.43 -26.18
CA PRO A 825 -29.87 -6.71 -25.70
C PRO A 825 -31.04 -7.63 -25.41
N THR A 826 -31.70 -7.47 -24.28
CA THR A 826 -32.84 -8.27 -23.86
C THR A 826 -34.16 -7.85 -24.46
N LYS A 827 -34.23 -6.75 -25.20
CA LYS A 827 -35.41 -6.20 -25.89
C LYS A 827 -35.03 -5.36 -27.08
N PRO A 828 -35.91 -5.24 -28.10
CA PRO A 828 -35.76 -4.21 -29.14
C PRO A 828 -35.91 -2.81 -28.55
N ASP A 829 -34.95 -1.93 -28.81
CA ASP A 829 -34.96 -0.51 -28.40
C ASP A 829 -33.91 0.28 -29.16
N THR A 830 -33.81 1.57 -28.86
CA THR A 830 -32.69 2.44 -29.28
C THR A 830 -31.82 2.72 -28.10
N TYR A 831 -30.54 2.42 -28.23
CA TYR A 831 -29.57 2.45 -27.17
C TYR A 831 -28.56 3.57 -27.34
N THR A 832 -28.17 4.20 -26.23
CA THR A 832 -27.00 5.08 -26.10
C THR A 832 -25.99 4.44 -25.21
N TRP A 833 -24.71 4.68 -25.41
CA TRP A 833 -23.64 4.07 -24.66
C TRP A 833 -22.42 4.96 -24.61
N GLY A 834 -21.55 4.69 -23.69
CA GLY A 834 -20.24 5.33 -23.57
C GLY A 834 -19.24 4.41 -22.92
N VAL A 835 -17.98 4.69 -23.18
CA VAL A 835 -16.85 3.91 -22.69
C VAL A 835 -15.84 4.78 -21.95
N GLN A 836 -15.28 4.26 -20.89
CA GLN A 836 -14.32 4.90 -19.99
C GLN A 836 -13.06 4.07 -19.89
N THR A 837 -11.90 4.72 -19.83
CA THR A 837 -10.62 4.11 -19.41
C THR A 837 -10.55 4.08 -17.90
N VAL A 838 -10.11 2.97 -17.31
CA VAL A 838 -9.85 2.81 -15.89
C VAL A 838 -8.37 2.42 -15.71
N ASP A 839 -7.61 3.21 -14.96
CA ASP A 839 -6.19 2.95 -14.71
C ASP A 839 -5.93 2.00 -13.54
N ALA A 840 -4.68 1.66 -13.32
CA ALA A 840 -4.26 0.76 -12.26
C ALA A 840 -4.42 1.35 -10.83
N ALA A 841 -4.68 2.66 -10.70
CA ALA A 841 -5.06 3.32 -9.45
C ALA A 841 -6.59 3.39 -9.26
N TYR A 842 -7.36 2.68 -10.08
CA TYR A 842 -8.84 2.71 -10.14
C TYR A 842 -9.42 4.10 -10.42
N SER A 843 -8.66 4.98 -11.07
CA SER A 843 -9.16 6.27 -11.53
C SER A 843 -9.79 6.12 -12.92
N GLY A 844 -10.95 6.75 -13.13
CA GLY A 844 -11.65 6.68 -14.39
C GLY A 844 -11.47 7.95 -15.21
N SER A 845 -11.35 7.83 -16.55
CA SER A 845 -11.52 8.97 -17.46
C SER A 845 -12.96 9.49 -17.46
N VAL A 846 -13.24 10.59 -18.12
CA VAL A 846 -14.61 10.87 -18.57
C VAL A 846 -15.05 9.80 -19.56
N PHE A 847 -16.36 9.57 -19.67
CA PHE A 847 -16.87 8.67 -20.69
C PHE A 847 -16.81 9.31 -22.08
N THR A 848 -16.35 8.56 -23.07
CA THR A 848 -16.53 8.91 -24.48
C THR A 848 -17.84 8.30 -24.96
N GLU A 849 -18.78 9.14 -25.37
CA GLU A 849 -20.06 8.67 -25.92
C GLU A 849 -19.84 8.04 -27.30
N GLY A 850 -20.42 6.87 -27.51
CA GLY A 850 -20.49 6.18 -28.80
C GLY A 850 -21.70 6.56 -29.62
N PRO A 851 -21.71 6.20 -30.92
CA PRO A 851 -22.89 6.42 -31.76
C PRO A 851 -24.08 5.64 -31.23
N GLN A 852 -25.25 6.30 -31.20
CA GLN A 852 -26.51 5.65 -30.90
C GLN A 852 -26.80 4.51 -31.90
N PHE A 853 -27.33 3.39 -31.45
CA PHE A 853 -27.74 2.29 -32.30
C PHE A 853 -29.17 1.87 -31.99
N THR A 854 -29.87 1.33 -33.00
CA THR A 854 -31.23 0.78 -32.85
C THR A 854 -31.17 -0.71 -33.09
N TYR A 855 -31.60 -1.47 -32.09
CA TYR A 855 -31.76 -2.91 -32.10
C TYR A 855 -33.20 -3.24 -32.43
N SER A 856 -33.43 -3.79 -33.62
CA SER A 856 -34.76 -4.01 -34.16
C SER A 856 -35.42 -5.29 -33.66
N GLU A 857 -36.71 -5.46 -33.91
CA GLU A 857 -37.41 -6.74 -33.69
C GLU A 857 -36.77 -7.90 -34.45
N GLU A 858 -36.24 -7.63 -35.66
CA GLU A 858 -35.58 -8.63 -36.50
C GLU A 858 -34.23 -9.03 -35.90
N ASP A 859 -33.45 -8.06 -35.42
CA ASP A 859 -32.19 -8.33 -34.73
C ASP A 859 -32.43 -9.15 -33.48
N TYR A 860 -33.45 -8.80 -32.69
CA TYR A 860 -33.81 -9.53 -31.48
C TYR A 860 -34.26 -10.98 -31.78
N ALA A 861 -35.08 -11.16 -32.79
CA ALA A 861 -35.51 -12.49 -33.23
C ALA A 861 -34.35 -13.36 -33.74
N THR A 862 -33.40 -12.73 -34.43
CA THR A 862 -32.16 -13.36 -34.92
C THR A 862 -31.26 -13.73 -33.78
N GLY A 863 -31.04 -12.84 -32.80
CA GLY A 863 -30.26 -13.08 -31.60
C GLY A 863 -30.81 -14.22 -30.76
N LEU A 864 -32.16 -14.28 -30.56
CA LEU A 864 -32.81 -15.40 -29.87
C LEU A 864 -32.57 -16.74 -30.58
N THR A 865 -32.55 -16.73 -31.94
CA THR A 865 -32.31 -17.94 -32.71
C THR A 865 -30.85 -18.38 -32.63
N SER A 866 -29.91 -17.47 -32.61
CA SER A 866 -28.47 -17.75 -32.47
C SER A 866 -28.16 -18.34 -31.08
N ILE A 867 -28.80 -17.85 -30.02
CA ILE A 867 -28.69 -18.40 -28.67
C ILE A 867 -29.37 -19.78 -28.58
N GLN A 868 -30.48 -19.99 -29.27
CA GLN A 868 -31.23 -21.29 -29.28
C GLN A 868 -30.64 -22.30 -30.26
N ASP A 869 -30.07 -21.88 -31.38
CA ASP A 869 -29.48 -22.76 -32.43
C ASP A 869 -28.01 -23.09 -32.16
N SER A 870 -27.47 -22.76 -31.02
CA SER A 870 -26.27 -23.45 -30.48
C SER A 870 -26.60 -24.93 -30.12
N LYS A 871 -27.58 -25.55 -30.82
CA LYS A 871 -27.56 -27.00 -30.99
C LYS A 871 -26.23 -27.37 -31.57
N PRO A 872 -25.49 -28.32 -30.96
CA PRO A 872 -24.20 -28.72 -31.47
C PRO A 872 -24.34 -29.05 -32.94
N LYS A 873 -23.80 -28.24 -33.83
CA LYS A 873 -23.52 -28.64 -35.20
C LYS A 873 -22.84 -29.99 -35.02
N THR A 874 -23.35 -31.07 -35.55
CA THR A 874 -22.81 -32.40 -35.49
C THR A 874 -21.46 -32.41 -36.20
N THR A 875 -20.49 -31.69 -35.67
CA THR A 875 -19.08 -31.93 -35.90
C THR A 875 -18.81 -33.21 -35.12
N ASN A 876 -18.37 -34.26 -35.79
CA ASN A 876 -17.94 -35.51 -35.15
C ASN A 876 -16.75 -35.22 -34.22
N GLU A 877 -16.99 -34.49 -33.16
CA GLU A 877 -15.97 -34.21 -32.17
C GLU A 877 -15.57 -35.47 -31.42
N ILE A 878 -14.32 -35.78 -31.45
CA ILE A 878 -13.77 -37.01 -30.89
C ILE A 878 -12.99 -36.63 -29.64
N TYR A 879 -13.34 -37.18 -28.51
CA TYR A 879 -12.64 -36.98 -27.24
C TYR A 879 -12.06 -38.30 -26.74
N ASN A 880 -10.95 -38.27 -26.03
CA ASN A 880 -10.46 -39.41 -25.26
C ASN A 880 -11.25 -39.56 -23.94
N LEU A 881 -10.97 -40.62 -23.17
CA LEU A 881 -11.63 -40.85 -21.88
C LEU A 881 -11.30 -39.80 -20.80
N SER A 882 -10.29 -39.00 -20.99
CA SER A 882 -9.94 -37.88 -20.12
C SER A 882 -10.52 -36.53 -20.58
N GLY A 883 -11.49 -36.55 -21.54
CA GLY A 883 -12.17 -35.35 -22.02
C GLY A 883 -11.39 -34.49 -23.02
N GLN A 884 -10.22 -34.92 -23.47
CA GLN A 884 -9.40 -34.14 -24.39
C GLN A 884 -9.88 -34.34 -25.85
N ARG A 885 -10.13 -33.26 -26.59
CA ARG A 885 -10.50 -33.26 -28.00
C ARG A 885 -9.39 -33.87 -28.87
N LEU A 886 -9.75 -34.76 -29.77
CA LEU A 886 -8.85 -35.42 -30.67
C LEU A 886 -9.15 -35.07 -32.15
N LEU A 887 -8.16 -34.81 -32.94
CA LEU A 887 -8.30 -34.58 -34.39
C LEU A 887 -8.66 -35.89 -35.14
N LYS A 888 -8.37 -37.03 -34.56
CA LYS A 888 -8.73 -38.34 -35.07
C LYS A 888 -8.95 -39.35 -33.93
N ALA A 889 -9.86 -40.29 -34.13
CA ALA A 889 -10.09 -41.37 -33.15
C ALA A 889 -8.82 -42.20 -32.97
N GLN A 890 -8.37 -42.41 -31.74
CA GLN A 890 -7.24 -43.25 -31.37
C GLN A 890 -7.66 -44.68 -31.13
N ARG A 891 -6.69 -45.60 -31.16
CA ARG A 891 -6.96 -47.02 -30.82
C ARG A 891 -7.32 -47.12 -29.33
N GLY A 892 -8.53 -47.59 -29.03
CA GLY A 892 -9.08 -47.68 -27.69
C GLY A 892 -10.44 -46.98 -27.59
N VAL A 893 -10.88 -46.69 -26.38
CA VAL A 893 -12.19 -46.06 -26.14
C VAL A 893 -12.12 -44.57 -26.42
N ASN A 894 -12.97 -44.09 -27.31
CA ASN A 894 -13.13 -42.68 -27.64
C ASN A 894 -14.57 -42.24 -27.30
N ILE A 895 -14.80 -40.98 -27.05
CA ILE A 895 -16.10 -40.39 -26.91
C ILE A 895 -16.39 -39.62 -28.21
N ILE A 896 -17.37 -40.05 -28.96
CA ILE A 896 -17.82 -39.38 -30.18
C ILE A 896 -19.30 -39.06 -30.01
N ASN A 897 -19.68 -37.80 -30.15
CA ASN A 897 -21.06 -37.37 -29.96
C ASN A 897 -21.67 -37.89 -28.63
N ARG A 898 -20.91 -37.75 -27.53
CA ARG A 898 -21.26 -38.22 -26.17
C ARG A 898 -21.43 -39.72 -26.00
N GLN A 899 -21.10 -40.55 -26.99
CA GLN A 899 -21.13 -42.01 -26.92
C GLN A 899 -19.73 -42.58 -26.83
N LYS A 900 -19.51 -43.54 -25.93
CA LYS A 900 -18.27 -44.33 -25.86
C LYS A 900 -18.17 -45.28 -27.06
N ILE A 901 -17.17 -45.11 -27.89
CA ILE A 901 -16.92 -45.93 -29.05
C ILE A 901 -15.53 -46.53 -28.94
N LEU A 902 -15.42 -47.85 -29.06
CA LEU A 902 -14.17 -48.58 -29.12
C LEU A 902 -13.70 -48.63 -30.58
N LYS A 903 -12.50 -48.10 -30.87
CA LYS A 903 -11.85 -48.21 -32.17
C LYS A 903 -10.59 -49.03 -32.14
#